data_ee765842f839ab1431e35c46e4eec600
#
_entry.id   ee765842f839ab1431e35c46e4eec600
#
_cell.length_a   1.000
_cell.length_b   1.000
_cell.length_c   1.000
_cell.angle_alpha   90.00
_cell.angle_beta   90.00
_cell.angle_gamma   90.00
#
_symmetry.space_group_name_H-M   'P 1'
#
loop_
_entity.id
_entity.type
_entity.pdbx_description
1 polymer ?
#
loop_
_entity_poly.entity_id
_entity_poly.type
_entity_poly.pdbx_seq_one_letter_code
_entity_poly.pdbx_strand_id
1 'polypeptide(L)'
;MIYPQNFEQKTGFDKIRHLITEKCLSPLGEERVAEMGFSADFEVVSKRLEQTDEFIRILHGDTEFPASYFFDVRYSLKRIRPEGTWLDERELFDLKRSLQTINDIVRFFKPMDDEEIKYPALTELAGDIFVFPQLIGKIDSILDKFGKVKDSASSTLSQIRREMTITMSGISRSLQSILRAAQSDGVVDKDVTPTMRDGRLMIPVAPAFKRKIKGIVHDESASGKTVFIEPEVVVEANNRIRELEGEERREIIKILTEFTNVIRPLAPDILQSYEFLADIDFIRAKALFAEQVKAIKPIVEDKRQMDWVRAVHPLLFLSLQKQGKQVVPLDIELTEGKRILIISGPNAGGKSVCLKTVGLLQYMLQCGLLIPLHERSRTGIFEHIFIDIGDEQSIENDLSTYSSHLTNMKYFVKNCNERTIILIDEFGSGTEPQIGGAIAEALLDRFNRNHSFGVITTHYQNLKHFAEDTEGIVNGAILYDRHLMQPLFKLSIGNPGSSFAVEIARKIGLPEDVIADASANVGADYINMDKYLQDIVRDKRYWESKRQNIRQQEKKLEDVTSRYEQDLEAVNKQRKEIIREAKAEAQRILAEANAKIENTVREIKEAQAEKEQTKLARKALEEFKNSVMATEEEDDKIARKMAKLKERNERKKQKQKVTAQPIFNKEVIEVGDNVRLKGQVSAGTVMELQGKQAVVAFGMIKSTVKLEQLEKVSKGQIKREIQKSTFVSSQTTDNMHEKKINFKQEIDVRGMRGDEALQSVTYFIDDAIQVGAGKVRILHGTGTGILRQLIRDYLRTIPGVRRFQDEHVQFGGAGITVVEFD
;
A
#
# COMPACT_ATOMS: atom_id res chain seq x y z
N MET A 1 -1.99 -14.04 1.94
CA MET A 1 -1.46 -15.03 0.93
C MET A 1 -1.87 -14.59 -0.46
N ILE A 2 -0.97 -14.71 -1.44
CA ILE A 2 -1.22 -14.31 -2.84
C ILE A 2 -1.18 -15.54 -3.73
N TYR A 3 -2.15 -15.69 -4.64
CA TYR A 3 -2.20 -16.79 -5.59
C TYR A 3 -2.67 -16.28 -6.97
N PRO A 4 -2.10 -16.76 -8.08
CA PRO A 4 -0.97 -17.71 -8.19
C PRO A 4 0.40 -17.08 -7.89
N GLN A 5 1.47 -17.87 -7.93
CA GLN A 5 2.82 -17.36 -7.67
C GLN A 5 3.27 -16.29 -8.67
N ASN A 6 2.81 -16.36 -9.92
CA ASN A 6 3.07 -15.38 -10.96
C ASN A 6 2.09 -14.18 -10.97
N PHE A 7 1.47 -13.90 -9.83
CA PHE A 7 0.51 -12.81 -9.63
C PHE A 7 1.03 -11.46 -10.14
N GLU A 8 2.26 -11.09 -9.80
CA GLU A 8 2.86 -9.82 -10.18
C GLU A 8 2.94 -9.67 -11.70
N GLN A 9 3.31 -10.73 -12.42
CA GLN A 9 3.36 -10.73 -13.89
C GLN A 9 1.95 -10.64 -14.50
N LYS A 10 0.97 -11.40 -13.96
CA LYS A 10 -0.41 -11.41 -14.46
C LYS A 10 -1.10 -10.05 -14.29
N THR A 11 -0.82 -9.34 -13.21
CA THR A 11 -1.36 -8.00 -12.94
C THR A 11 -0.53 -6.85 -13.52
N GLY A 12 0.74 -7.12 -13.88
CA GLY A 12 1.70 -6.12 -14.36
C GLY A 12 2.41 -5.37 -13.24
N PHE A 13 2.40 -5.88 -12.01
CA PHE A 13 3.10 -5.26 -10.88
C PHE A 13 4.62 -5.31 -11.04
N ASP A 14 5.15 -6.31 -11.74
CA ASP A 14 6.56 -6.38 -12.18
C ASP A 14 7.02 -5.11 -12.92
N LYS A 15 6.14 -4.56 -13.77
CA LYS A 15 6.41 -3.29 -14.47
C LYS A 15 6.36 -2.09 -13.55
N ILE A 16 5.45 -2.11 -12.55
CA ILE A 16 5.40 -1.07 -11.51
C ILE A 16 6.70 -1.08 -10.70
N ARG A 17 7.15 -2.28 -10.29
CA ARG A 17 8.41 -2.47 -9.58
C ARG A 17 9.59 -1.88 -10.38
N HIS A 18 9.67 -2.16 -11.67
CA HIS A 18 10.70 -1.59 -12.55
C HIS A 18 10.64 -0.05 -12.64
N LEU A 19 9.43 0.52 -12.79
CA LEU A 19 9.26 1.97 -12.80
C LEU A 19 9.68 2.66 -11.49
N ILE A 20 9.54 1.99 -10.34
CA ILE A 20 10.01 2.50 -9.05
C ILE A 20 11.54 2.37 -8.96
N THR A 21 12.12 1.24 -9.41
CA THR A 21 13.58 1.03 -9.46
C THR A 21 14.29 2.12 -10.26
N GLU A 22 13.74 2.53 -11.40
CA GLU A 22 14.28 3.64 -12.22
C GLU A 22 14.33 4.99 -11.48
N LYS A 23 13.62 5.13 -10.36
CA LYS A 23 13.57 6.36 -9.57
C LYS A 23 14.48 6.33 -8.35
N CYS A 24 15.05 5.19 -8.03
CA CYS A 24 16.04 5.06 -6.97
C CYS A 24 17.33 5.82 -7.34
N LEU A 25 17.99 6.37 -6.35
CA LEU A 25 19.27 7.07 -6.48
C LEU A 25 20.47 6.11 -6.38
N SER A 26 20.25 4.94 -5.80
CA SER A 26 21.31 4.01 -5.43
C SER A 26 20.85 2.56 -5.46
N PRO A 27 21.79 1.61 -5.55
CA PRO A 27 21.49 0.19 -5.37
C PRO A 27 20.82 -0.14 -4.03
N LEU A 28 21.01 0.70 -3.01
CA LEU A 28 20.36 0.54 -1.69
C LEU A 28 18.83 0.60 -1.81
N GLY A 29 18.32 1.62 -2.51
CA GLY A 29 16.90 1.75 -2.78
C GLY A 29 16.36 0.65 -3.70
N GLU A 30 17.15 0.24 -4.71
CA GLU A 30 16.79 -0.85 -5.63
C GLU A 30 16.60 -2.18 -4.89
N GLU A 31 17.45 -2.49 -3.90
CA GLU A 31 17.30 -3.67 -3.03
C GLU A 31 15.98 -3.62 -2.26
N ARG A 32 15.62 -2.46 -1.70
CA ARG A 32 14.33 -2.28 -1.01
C ARG A 32 13.13 -2.47 -1.96
N VAL A 33 13.25 -2.02 -3.21
CA VAL A 33 12.22 -2.28 -4.22
C VAL A 33 12.11 -3.78 -4.51
N ALA A 34 13.21 -4.51 -4.57
CA ALA A 34 13.20 -5.96 -4.76
C ALA A 34 12.56 -6.70 -3.56
N GLU A 35 12.82 -6.25 -2.34
CA GLU A 35 12.26 -6.79 -1.10
C GLU A 35 10.81 -6.37 -0.83
N MET A 36 10.29 -5.38 -1.58
CA MET A 36 8.93 -4.90 -1.40
C MET A 36 7.92 -6.03 -1.56
N GLY A 37 7.13 -6.29 -0.53
CA GLY A 37 6.18 -7.39 -0.49
C GLY A 37 4.83 -7.00 0.10
N PHE A 38 3.85 -7.84 -0.21
CA PHE A 38 2.48 -7.75 0.27
C PHE A 38 2.41 -7.91 1.80
N SER A 39 1.67 -7.03 2.46
CA SER A 39 1.35 -7.13 3.89
C SER A 39 -0.15 -7.13 4.10
N ALA A 40 -0.62 -7.95 5.05
CA ALA A 40 -2.00 -7.96 5.53
C ALA A 40 -2.16 -7.25 6.88
N ASP A 41 -1.09 -6.69 7.41
CA ASP A 41 -1.09 -5.95 8.65
C ASP A 41 -1.47 -4.48 8.40
N PHE A 42 -2.57 -4.06 9.01
CA PHE A 42 -3.13 -2.72 8.85
C PHE A 42 -2.16 -1.62 9.32
N GLU A 43 -1.49 -1.81 10.45
CA GLU A 43 -0.58 -0.81 11.00
C GLU A 43 0.64 -0.64 10.12
N VAL A 44 1.22 -1.77 9.65
CA VAL A 44 2.37 -1.76 8.74
C VAL A 44 2.04 -1.09 7.42
N VAL A 45 0.89 -1.42 6.82
CA VAL A 45 0.46 -0.82 5.56
C VAL A 45 0.19 0.68 5.74
N SER A 46 -0.54 1.07 6.79
CA SER A 46 -0.87 2.46 7.08
C SER A 46 0.37 3.31 7.31
N LYS A 47 1.35 2.79 8.06
CA LYS A 47 2.64 3.47 8.29
C LYS A 47 3.42 3.69 6.99
N ARG A 48 3.50 2.65 6.13
CA ARG A 48 4.20 2.75 4.83
C ARG A 48 3.53 3.76 3.89
N LEU A 49 2.20 3.82 3.89
CA LEU A 49 1.44 4.79 3.10
C LEU A 49 1.63 6.21 3.64
N GLU A 50 1.62 6.40 4.98
CA GLU A 50 1.87 7.70 5.61
C GLU A 50 3.25 8.23 5.25
N GLN A 51 4.29 7.41 5.38
CA GLN A 51 5.66 7.78 5.01
C GLN A 51 5.75 8.26 3.55
N THR A 52 5.05 7.58 2.64
CA THR A 52 5.05 7.96 1.22
C THR A 52 4.28 9.25 0.98
N ASP A 53 3.15 9.45 1.66
CA ASP A 53 2.33 10.67 1.57
C ASP A 53 3.06 11.88 2.17
N GLU A 54 3.73 11.71 3.30
CA GLU A 54 4.59 12.75 3.89
C GLU A 54 5.71 13.15 2.93
N PHE A 55 6.30 12.17 2.24
CA PHE A 55 7.35 12.46 1.27
C PHE A 55 6.82 13.22 0.04
N ILE A 56 5.60 12.96 -0.42
CA ILE A 56 4.94 13.78 -1.46
C ILE A 56 4.77 15.22 -0.98
N ARG A 57 4.37 15.42 0.28
CA ARG A 57 4.28 16.77 0.86
C ARG A 57 5.63 17.49 0.90
N ILE A 58 6.73 16.75 1.12
CA ILE A 58 8.09 17.28 1.03
C ILE A 58 8.42 17.72 -0.42
N LEU A 59 8.09 16.88 -1.42
CA LEU A 59 8.35 17.19 -2.83
C LEU A 59 7.62 18.45 -3.31
N HIS A 60 6.46 18.78 -2.72
CA HIS A 60 5.70 19.99 -3.02
C HIS A 60 5.98 21.16 -2.06
N GLY A 61 6.84 20.94 -1.07
CA GLY A 61 7.22 21.99 -0.11
C GLY A 61 8.27 22.97 -0.65
N ASP A 62 8.41 24.11 0.04
CA ASP A 62 9.37 25.17 -0.33
C ASP A 62 10.83 24.80 0.00
N THR A 63 11.06 23.79 0.84
CA THR A 63 12.40 23.39 1.31
C THR A 63 12.87 22.17 0.50
N GLU A 64 14.02 22.32 -0.17
CA GLU A 64 14.64 21.23 -0.94
C GLU A 64 15.10 20.11 -0.02
N PHE A 65 14.73 18.88 -0.35
CA PHE A 65 15.15 17.70 0.39
C PHE A 65 16.62 17.36 0.11
N PRO A 66 17.46 17.08 1.14
CA PRO A 66 18.89 16.84 0.99
C PRO A 66 19.20 15.47 0.39
N ALA A 67 18.96 15.27 -0.90
CA ALA A 67 19.17 14.01 -1.63
C ALA A 67 20.45 14.02 -2.47
N SER A 68 21.58 14.42 -1.90
CA SER A 68 22.78 14.70 -2.69
C SER A 68 23.62 13.46 -3.02
N TYR A 69 23.91 12.59 -2.04
CA TYR A 69 24.89 11.51 -2.20
C TYR A 69 24.43 10.21 -1.55
N PHE A 70 24.10 9.22 -2.39
CA PHE A 70 23.62 7.90 -1.98
C PHE A 70 24.59 6.81 -2.49
N PHE A 71 25.82 6.83 -1.95
CA PHE A 71 26.83 5.84 -2.33
C PHE A 71 26.73 4.61 -1.44
N ASP A 72 26.80 3.40 -2.03
CA ASP A 72 26.81 2.16 -1.25
C ASP A 72 28.23 1.74 -0.91
N VAL A 73 28.61 1.92 0.35
CA VAL A 73 29.90 1.46 0.88
C VAL A 73 29.78 0.29 1.86
N ARG A 74 28.62 -0.36 1.95
CA ARG A 74 28.38 -1.50 2.86
C ARG A 74 29.33 -2.64 2.63
N TYR A 75 29.66 -2.93 1.37
CA TYR A 75 30.67 -3.95 1.04
C TYR A 75 32.04 -3.60 1.62
N SER A 76 32.47 -2.36 1.45
CA SER A 76 33.75 -1.86 1.97
C SER A 76 33.80 -1.89 3.50
N LEU A 77 32.70 -1.50 4.17
CA LEU A 77 32.58 -1.59 5.63
C LEU A 77 32.61 -3.04 6.15
N LYS A 78 32.03 -3.98 5.42
CA LYS A 78 32.11 -5.41 5.76
C LYS A 78 33.53 -5.96 5.55
N ARG A 79 34.24 -5.50 4.50
CA ARG A 79 35.61 -5.91 4.15
C ARG A 79 36.65 -5.45 5.19
N ILE A 80 36.43 -4.33 5.84
CA ILE A 80 37.38 -3.79 6.83
C ILE A 80 37.26 -4.40 8.23
N ARG A 81 36.40 -5.40 8.45
CA ARG A 81 36.29 -6.06 9.77
C ARG A 81 37.62 -6.66 10.28
N PRO A 82 38.42 -7.37 9.48
CA PRO A 82 39.75 -7.83 9.90
C PRO A 82 40.72 -6.66 10.10
N GLU A 83 41.60 -6.78 11.12
CA GLU A 83 42.69 -5.83 11.33
C GLU A 83 43.65 -5.84 10.14
N GLY A 84 44.30 -4.69 9.89
CA GLY A 84 45.24 -4.52 8.80
C GLY A 84 44.59 -4.23 7.43
N THR A 85 43.29 -4.28 7.31
CA THR A 85 42.55 -3.83 6.13
C THR A 85 42.21 -2.34 6.22
N TRP A 86 42.07 -1.68 5.08
CA TRP A 86 41.77 -0.24 5.05
C TRP A 86 40.72 0.09 3.96
N LEU A 87 40.07 1.23 4.14
CA LEU A 87 39.28 1.89 3.10
C LEU A 87 40.24 2.72 2.24
N ASP A 88 40.09 2.63 0.90
CA ASP A 88 40.84 3.50 0.02
C ASP A 88 40.31 4.94 0.02
N GLU A 89 41.01 5.86 -0.66
CA GLU A 89 40.66 7.27 -0.72
C GLU A 89 39.22 7.48 -1.25
N ARG A 90 38.79 6.73 -2.26
CA ARG A 90 37.48 6.83 -2.87
C ARG A 90 36.39 6.30 -1.94
N GLU A 91 36.59 5.11 -1.39
CA GLU A 91 35.68 4.47 -0.43
C GLU A 91 35.46 5.36 0.80
N LEU A 92 36.54 5.96 1.31
CA LEU A 92 36.46 6.86 2.46
C LEU A 92 35.74 8.18 2.11
N PHE A 93 35.94 8.69 0.89
CA PHE A 93 35.26 9.89 0.42
C PHE A 93 33.77 9.66 0.15
N ASP A 94 33.42 8.51 -0.42
CA ASP A 94 32.02 8.12 -0.66
C ASP A 94 31.32 7.86 0.69
N LEU A 95 32.00 7.22 1.66
CA LEU A 95 31.50 7.07 3.04
C LEU A 95 31.20 8.44 3.67
N LYS A 96 32.14 9.37 3.60
CA LYS A 96 31.95 10.73 4.14
C LYS A 96 30.70 11.39 3.54
N ARG A 97 30.56 11.35 2.22
CA ARG A 97 29.44 11.98 1.51
C ARG A 97 28.10 11.39 1.91
N SER A 98 28.02 10.06 1.98
CA SER A 98 26.81 9.38 2.42
C SER A 98 26.48 9.68 3.87
N LEU A 99 27.46 9.67 4.78
CA LEU A 99 27.24 10.06 6.18
C LEU A 99 26.80 11.52 6.33
N GLN A 100 27.29 12.41 5.47
CA GLN A 100 26.85 13.80 5.44
C GLN A 100 25.39 13.91 5.00
N THR A 101 24.99 13.18 3.93
CA THR A 101 23.61 13.09 3.49
C THR A 101 22.69 12.54 4.59
N ILE A 102 23.09 11.46 5.28
CA ILE A 102 22.34 10.91 6.41
C ILE A 102 22.16 11.97 7.51
N ASN A 103 23.24 12.66 7.87
CA ASN A 103 23.19 13.71 8.89
C ASN A 103 22.24 14.86 8.48
N ASP A 104 22.30 15.28 7.23
CA ASP A 104 21.44 16.36 6.70
C ASP A 104 19.97 15.93 6.65
N ILE A 105 19.67 14.66 6.27
CA ILE A 105 18.33 14.08 6.30
C ILE A 105 17.80 14.00 7.74
N VAL A 106 18.57 13.47 8.68
CA VAL A 106 18.16 13.39 10.09
C VAL A 106 17.92 14.79 10.66
N ARG A 107 18.76 15.76 10.29
CA ARG A 107 18.57 17.15 10.68
C ARG A 107 17.32 17.78 10.06
N PHE A 108 16.99 17.44 8.80
CA PHE A 108 15.79 17.91 8.11
C PHE A 108 14.51 17.48 8.83
N PHE A 109 14.49 16.27 9.41
CA PHE A 109 13.33 15.75 10.15
C PHE A 109 13.30 16.16 11.63
N LYS A 110 14.38 16.70 12.19
CA LYS A 110 14.35 17.19 13.57
C LYS A 110 13.46 18.42 13.68
N PRO A 111 12.46 18.43 14.57
CA PRO A 111 11.67 19.62 14.83
C PRO A 111 12.57 20.74 15.36
N MET A 112 12.37 21.94 14.91
CA MET A 112 12.92 23.12 15.59
C MET A 112 12.14 23.33 16.88
N ASP A 113 12.78 23.86 17.92
CA ASP A 113 12.19 24.08 19.25
C ASP A 113 10.82 24.77 19.12
N ASP A 114 9.76 24.15 19.70
CA ASP A 114 8.35 24.57 19.74
C ASP A 114 7.52 24.50 18.43
N GLU A 115 8.00 23.89 17.35
CA GLU A 115 7.18 23.64 16.15
C GLU A 115 6.49 22.27 16.17
N GLU A 116 5.24 22.20 15.67
CA GLU A 116 4.55 20.95 15.40
C GLU A 116 5.36 20.09 14.41
N ILE A 117 5.44 18.78 14.69
CA ILE A 117 6.14 17.82 13.81
C ILE A 117 5.38 17.75 12.48
N LYS A 118 5.98 18.29 11.41
CA LYS A 118 5.37 18.33 10.05
C LYS A 118 5.25 16.93 9.41
N TYR A 119 6.17 16.03 9.70
CA TYR A 119 6.31 14.71 9.08
C TYR A 119 6.50 13.63 10.14
N PRO A 120 5.45 13.27 10.92
CA PRO A 120 5.59 12.39 12.09
C PRO A 120 6.11 10.99 11.74
N ALA A 121 5.63 10.36 10.63
CA ALA A 121 6.03 9.01 10.26
C ALA A 121 7.48 8.93 9.75
N LEU A 122 7.98 9.97 9.08
CA LEU A 122 9.38 10.07 8.65
C LEU A 122 10.29 10.52 9.80
N THR A 123 9.80 11.35 10.70
CA THR A 123 10.52 11.74 11.92
C THR A 123 10.73 10.54 12.83
N GLU A 124 9.72 9.69 13.00
CA GLU A 124 9.85 8.43 13.74
C GLU A 124 10.92 7.53 13.12
N LEU A 125 10.95 7.41 11.78
CA LEU A 125 11.96 6.62 11.07
C LEU A 125 13.39 7.16 11.30
N ALA A 126 13.54 8.48 11.43
CA ALA A 126 14.84 9.14 11.66
C ALA A 126 15.26 9.21 13.14
N GLY A 127 14.35 8.89 14.09
CA GLY A 127 14.53 9.13 15.51
C GLY A 127 15.70 8.37 16.17
N ASP A 128 15.91 7.12 15.79
CA ASP A 128 16.90 6.22 16.38
C ASP A 128 18.18 6.09 15.53
N ILE A 129 18.39 6.97 14.55
CA ILE A 129 19.50 6.86 13.61
C ILE A 129 20.75 7.55 14.14
N PHE A 130 21.86 6.80 14.19
CA PHE A 130 23.15 7.34 14.56
C PHE A 130 23.69 8.28 13.47
N VAL A 131 24.16 9.44 13.89
CA VAL A 131 24.85 10.41 13.06
C VAL A 131 26.29 10.57 13.50
N PHE A 132 27.20 10.82 12.56
CA PHE A 132 28.65 10.77 12.80
C PHE A 132 29.37 12.09 12.47
N PRO A 133 28.96 13.26 13.01
CA PRO A 133 29.56 14.56 12.65
C PRO A 133 31.06 14.62 13.00
N GLN A 134 31.48 13.98 14.11
CA GLN A 134 32.89 13.94 14.49
C GLN A 134 33.71 13.08 13.50
N LEU A 135 33.16 12.00 12.98
CA LEU A 135 33.82 11.15 12.00
C LEU A 135 33.97 11.90 10.67
N ILE A 136 32.92 12.60 10.22
CA ILE A 136 32.95 13.47 9.04
C ILE A 136 34.06 14.52 9.17
N GLY A 137 34.15 15.21 10.31
CA GLY A 137 35.20 16.20 10.57
C GLY A 137 36.59 15.62 10.53
N LYS A 138 36.80 14.40 11.07
CA LYS A 138 38.08 13.70 10.99
C LYS A 138 38.45 13.31 9.56
N ILE A 139 37.46 12.83 8.74
CA ILE A 139 37.71 12.54 7.33
C ILE A 139 38.10 13.83 6.59
N ASP A 140 37.46 14.94 6.90
CA ASP A 140 37.82 16.25 6.34
C ASP A 140 39.21 16.74 6.71
N SER A 141 39.77 16.29 7.83
CA SER A 141 41.16 16.59 8.16
C SER A 141 42.14 15.81 7.30
N ILE A 142 41.75 14.64 6.77
CA ILE A 142 42.59 13.72 5.98
C ILE A 142 42.42 13.94 4.49
N LEU A 143 41.18 14.04 4.00
CA LEU A 143 40.85 14.19 2.59
C LEU A 143 40.54 15.63 2.20
N ASP A 144 40.90 15.98 0.98
CA ASP A 144 40.55 17.26 0.38
C ASP A 144 39.13 17.19 -0.26
N LYS A 145 38.71 18.31 -0.87
CA LYS A 145 37.41 18.42 -1.57
C LYS A 145 37.27 17.52 -2.79
N PHE A 146 38.35 16.95 -3.31
CA PHE A 146 38.39 16.03 -4.44
C PHE A 146 38.54 14.55 -4.01
N GLY A 147 38.64 14.28 -2.70
CA GLY A 147 38.79 12.94 -2.15
C GLY A 147 40.27 12.46 -2.14
N LYS A 148 41.25 13.35 -2.26
CA LYS A 148 42.67 13.02 -2.18
C LYS A 148 43.21 13.29 -0.77
N VAL A 149 44.16 12.46 -0.31
CA VAL A 149 44.81 12.68 0.98
C VAL A 149 45.58 13.98 0.94
N LYS A 150 45.29 14.86 1.91
CA LYS A 150 45.92 16.17 2.10
C LYS A 150 47.40 16.02 2.51
N ASP A 151 48.21 16.99 2.12
CA ASP A 151 49.59 17.06 2.59
C ASP A 151 49.70 17.19 4.11
N SER A 152 48.73 17.82 4.72
CA SER A 152 48.61 18.03 6.17
C SER A 152 48.13 16.78 6.92
N ALA A 153 47.82 15.68 6.26
CA ALA A 153 47.31 14.46 6.88
C ALA A 153 48.38 13.78 7.76
N SER A 154 49.69 13.88 7.39
CA SER A 154 50.82 13.57 8.27
C SER A 154 52.02 14.48 7.98
N SER A 155 52.86 14.69 8.97
CA SER A 155 54.14 15.43 8.82
C SER A 155 55.06 14.74 7.82
N THR A 156 55.11 13.40 7.83
CA THR A 156 55.87 12.56 6.91
C THR A 156 55.42 12.74 5.48
N LEU A 157 54.13 12.69 5.20
CA LEU A 157 53.54 12.89 3.85
C LEU A 157 53.88 14.27 3.31
N SER A 158 53.77 15.31 4.16
CA SER A 158 54.13 16.67 3.81
C SER A 158 55.61 16.81 3.42
N GLN A 159 56.51 16.14 4.15
CA GLN A 159 57.95 16.11 3.84
C GLN A 159 58.23 15.40 2.51
N ILE A 160 57.65 14.22 2.28
CA ILE A 160 57.80 13.44 1.05
C ILE A 160 57.36 14.26 -0.16
N ARG A 161 56.16 14.86 -0.14
CA ARG A 161 55.65 15.66 -1.24
C ARG A 161 56.46 16.93 -1.50
N ARG A 162 56.98 17.55 -0.42
CA ARG A 162 57.84 18.69 -0.55
C ARG A 162 59.17 18.28 -1.20
N GLU A 163 59.78 17.14 -0.81
CA GLU A 163 61.00 16.62 -1.41
C GLU A 163 60.77 16.24 -2.88
N MET A 164 59.66 15.61 -3.22
CA MET A 164 59.26 15.34 -4.61
C MET A 164 59.20 16.61 -5.43
N THR A 165 58.55 17.65 -4.91
CA THR A 165 58.43 18.95 -5.60
C THR A 165 59.77 19.62 -5.82
N ILE A 166 60.67 19.57 -4.80
CA ILE A 166 62.05 20.10 -4.91
C ILE A 166 62.82 19.31 -5.96
N THR A 167 62.75 17.98 -5.91
CA THR A 167 63.47 17.12 -6.88
C THR A 167 62.97 17.31 -8.29
N MET A 168 61.64 17.37 -8.52
CA MET A 168 61.03 17.64 -9.82
C MET A 168 61.44 19.00 -10.36
N SER A 169 61.41 20.06 -9.54
CA SER A 169 61.84 21.39 -9.92
C SER A 169 63.38 21.47 -10.17
N GLY A 170 64.16 20.59 -9.53
CA GLY A 170 65.58 20.44 -9.71
C GLY A 170 65.94 19.87 -11.10
N ILE A 171 65.16 18.90 -11.61
CA ILE A 171 65.42 18.26 -12.91
C ILE A 171 65.50 19.32 -14.04
N SER A 172 64.45 20.17 -14.11
CA SER A 172 64.41 21.21 -15.16
C SER A 172 65.63 22.16 -15.12
N ARG A 173 66.07 22.55 -13.92
CA ARG A 173 67.21 23.44 -13.71
C ARG A 173 68.54 22.74 -14.06
N SER A 174 68.71 21.51 -13.58
CA SER A 174 69.90 20.70 -13.85
C SER A 174 70.02 20.41 -15.37
N LEU A 175 68.92 20.05 -16.01
CA LEU A 175 68.89 19.77 -17.44
C LEU A 175 69.22 21.02 -18.28
N GLN A 176 68.69 22.19 -17.91
CA GLN A 176 69.05 23.47 -18.59
C GLN A 176 70.49 23.85 -18.33
N SER A 177 71.07 23.58 -17.16
CA SER A 177 72.49 23.82 -16.86
C SER A 177 73.37 22.93 -17.73
N ILE A 178 73.07 21.64 -17.79
CA ILE A 178 73.82 20.68 -18.62
C ILE A 178 73.72 21.03 -20.10
N LEU A 179 72.53 21.40 -20.59
CA LEU A 179 72.27 21.81 -21.95
C LEU A 179 73.14 23.05 -22.31
N ARG A 180 73.11 24.08 -21.45
CA ARG A 180 73.89 25.31 -21.65
C ARG A 180 75.39 25.00 -21.71
N ALA A 181 75.91 24.15 -20.82
CA ALA A 181 77.29 23.70 -20.83
C ALA A 181 77.59 22.93 -22.13
N ALA A 182 76.75 22.01 -22.54
CA ALA A 182 76.92 21.26 -23.81
C ALA A 182 76.84 22.17 -25.06
N GLN A 183 76.07 23.24 -25.02
CA GLN A 183 76.01 24.25 -26.08
C GLN A 183 77.26 25.13 -26.11
N SER A 184 77.84 25.49 -24.95
CA SER A 184 79.06 26.25 -24.86
C SER A 184 80.29 25.46 -25.33
N ASP A 185 80.26 24.13 -25.06
CA ASP A 185 81.28 23.21 -25.48
C ASP A 185 81.17 22.74 -26.98
N GLY A 186 80.14 23.22 -27.64
CA GLY A 186 79.91 22.84 -29.06
C GLY A 186 79.43 21.37 -29.25
N VAL A 187 78.98 20.75 -28.23
CA VAL A 187 78.49 19.35 -28.22
C VAL A 187 77.04 19.29 -28.72
N VAL A 188 76.29 20.37 -28.52
CA VAL A 188 74.85 20.49 -28.92
C VAL A 188 74.70 21.88 -29.56
N ASP A 189 73.87 21.98 -30.61
CA ASP A 189 73.64 23.27 -31.28
C ASP A 189 72.87 24.22 -30.39
N LYS A 190 73.03 25.52 -30.60
CA LYS A 190 72.49 26.58 -29.72
C LYS A 190 70.96 26.64 -29.70
N ASP A 191 70.30 26.15 -30.73
CA ASP A 191 68.86 26.11 -30.93
C ASP A 191 68.18 24.81 -30.40
N VAL A 192 68.96 23.83 -29.98
CA VAL A 192 68.44 22.59 -29.40
C VAL A 192 67.83 22.83 -28.03
N THR A 193 66.61 22.28 -27.85
CA THR A 193 65.88 22.29 -26.57
C THR A 193 65.70 20.86 -26.06
N PRO A 194 65.55 20.65 -24.76
CA PRO A 194 65.24 19.31 -24.22
C PRO A 194 63.95 18.78 -24.82
N THR A 195 63.95 17.48 -25.09
CA THR A 195 62.81 16.79 -25.70
C THR A 195 62.26 15.77 -24.72
N MET A 196 60.96 15.70 -24.62
CA MET A 196 60.30 14.66 -23.81
C MET A 196 60.00 13.44 -24.68
N ARG A 197 60.53 12.27 -24.27
CA ARG A 197 60.19 10.96 -24.88
C ARG A 197 59.92 9.95 -23.77
N ASP A 198 58.89 9.18 -23.94
CA ASP A 198 58.44 8.18 -22.93
C ASP A 198 58.40 8.73 -21.50
N GLY A 199 57.93 9.98 -21.36
CA GLY A 199 57.82 10.64 -20.08
C GLY A 199 59.15 11.12 -19.46
N ARG A 200 60.30 11.08 -20.22
CA ARG A 200 61.61 11.46 -19.75
C ARG A 200 62.14 12.65 -20.54
N LEU A 201 62.77 13.55 -19.82
CA LEU A 201 63.44 14.71 -20.41
C LEU A 201 64.84 14.30 -20.89
N MET A 202 65.12 14.45 -22.15
CA MET A 202 66.36 14.04 -22.80
C MET A 202 67.01 15.19 -23.59
N ILE A 203 68.27 15.17 -23.74
CA ILE A 203 69.05 16.08 -24.61
C ILE A 203 69.33 15.35 -25.93
N PRO A 204 68.87 15.90 -27.04
CA PRO A 204 69.21 15.37 -28.35
C PRO A 204 70.65 15.76 -28.71
N VAL A 205 71.51 14.80 -29.04
CA VAL A 205 72.93 14.97 -29.29
C VAL A 205 73.35 14.26 -30.59
N ALA A 206 74.27 14.79 -31.31
CA ALA A 206 74.81 14.08 -32.48
C ALA A 206 75.63 12.83 -32.03
N PRO A 207 75.53 11.69 -32.75
CA PRO A 207 76.14 10.44 -32.36
C PRO A 207 77.66 10.53 -32.04
N ALA A 208 78.35 11.43 -32.70
CA ALA A 208 79.80 11.70 -32.51
C ALA A 208 80.13 12.21 -31.10
N PHE A 209 79.20 12.90 -30.46
CA PHE A 209 79.32 13.50 -29.13
C PHE A 209 78.64 12.75 -28.02
N LYS A 210 78.05 11.55 -28.21
CA LYS A 210 77.29 10.79 -27.26
C LYS A 210 78.08 10.49 -25.96
N ARG A 211 79.41 10.48 -25.96
CA ARG A 211 80.22 10.24 -24.76
C ARG A 211 80.57 11.53 -23.97
N LYS A 212 80.23 12.70 -24.52
CA LYS A 212 80.54 13.98 -23.91
C LYS A 212 79.50 14.37 -22.81
N ILE A 213 78.26 13.87 -22.90
CA ILE A 213 77.25 14.02 -21.84
C ILE A 213 77.20 12.70 -21.12
N LYS A 214 77.47 12.69 -19.82
CA LYS A 214 77.30 11.52 -18.96
C LYS A 214 75.79 11.25 -18.80
N GLY A 215 75.36 10.06 -19.09
CA GLY A 215 73.96 9.68 -18.99
C GLY A 215 73.64 8.40 -19.75
N ILE A 216 72.35 8.07 -19.78
CA ILE A 216 71.80 6.88 -20.46
C ILE A 216 71.26 7.28 -21.85
N VAL A 217 71.72 6.53 -22.86
CA VAL A 217 71.17 6.64 -24.20
C VAL A 217 69.90 5.79 -24.28
N HIS A 218 68.74 6.43 -24.51
CA HIS A 218 67.49 5.73 -24.57
C HIS A 218 67.00 5.41 -25.97
N ASP A 219 67.30 6.31 -26.95
CA ASP A 219 66.76 6.16 -28.30
C ASP A 219 67.67 6.88 -29.33
N GLU A 220 67.54 6.48 -30.59
CA GLU A 220 68.16 7.16 -31.72
C GLU A 220 67.08 7.61 -32.70
N SER A 221 67.28 8.73 -33.35
CA SER A 221 66.35 9.18 -34.39
C SER A 221 66.32 8.17 -35.58
N ALA A 222 65.13 8.05 -36.22
CA ALA A 222 64.97 7.15 -37.35
C ALA A 222 66.02 7.30 -38.48
N SER A 223 66.69 8.44 -38.59
CA SER A 223 67.77 8.73 -39.49
C SER A 223 69.16 8.43 -38.93
N GLY A 224 69.32 8.01 -37.71
CA GLY A 224 70.55 7.78 -36.95
C GLY A 224 71.39 9.05 -36.74
N LYS A 225 70.88 10.25 -37.06
CA LYS A 225 71.60 11.50 -36.94
C LYS A 225 71.56 12.14 -35.55
N THR A 226 70.65 11.68 -34.60
CA THR A 226 70.46 12.23 -33.29
C THR A 226 70.27 11.10 -32.30
N VAL A 227 70.97 11.17 -31.15
CA VAL A 227 70.87 10.26 -30.01
C VAL A 227 70.23 11.02 -28.89
N PHE A 228 69.28 10.42 -28.16
CA PHE A 228 68.61 11.02 -27.04
C PHE A 228 69.23 10.51 -25.75
N ILE A 229 69.86 11.42 -25.04
CA ILE A 229 70.58 11.12 -23.77
C ILE A 229 69.79 11.70 -22.57
N GLU A 230 69.48 10.84 -21.63
CA GLU A 230 69.04 11.26 -20.32
C GLU A 230 70.31 11.45 -19.47
N PRO A 231 70.59 12.67 -19.00
CA PRO A 231 71.81 12.91 -18.18
C PRO A 231 71.76 12.19 -16.83
N GLU A 232 72.90 11.73 -16.34
CA GLU A 232 73.07 10.97 -15.09
C GLU A 232 72.32 11.62 -13.90
N VAL A 233 72.44 12.95 -13.74
CA VAL A 233 71.74 13.72 -12.68
C VAL A 233 70.23 13.66 -12.82
N VAL A 234 69.71 13.60 -14.08
CA VAL A 234 68.27 13.46 -14.35
C VAL A 234 67.83 12.04 -14.05
N VAL A 235 68.62 11.02 -14.38
CA VAL A 235 68.35 9.61 -14.03
C VAL A 235 68.29 9.42 -12.52
N GLU A 236 69.26 9.95 -11.80
CA GLU A 236 69.28 9.90 -10.32
C GLU A 236 68.05 10.59 -9.72
N ALA A 237 67.68 11.78 -10.21
CA ALA A 237 66.52 12.51 -9.80
C ALA A 237 65.21 11.75 -10.05
N ASN A 238 65.06 11.15 -11.27
CA ASN A 238 63.91 10.34 -11.62
C ASN A 238 63.80 9.06 -10.75
N ASN A 239 64.90 8.42 -10.40
CA ASN A 239 64.95 7.29 -9.48
C ASN A 239 64.53 7.73 -8.09
N ARG A 240 65.02 8.89 -7.59
CA ARG A 240 64.58 9.43 -6.31
C ARG A 240 63.09 9.76 -6.28
N ILE A 241 62.55 10.30 -7.36
CA ILE A 241 61.11 10.53 -7.47
C ILE A 241 60.34 9.22 -7.36
N ARG A 242 60.74 8.15 -7.99
CA ARG A 242 60.10 6.83 -7.89
C ARG A 242 60.16 6.24 -6.50
N GLU A 243 61.32 6.43 -5.81
CA GLU A 243 61.42 6.04 -4.39
C GLU A 243 60.45 6.81 -3.54
N LEU A 244 60.38 8.13 -3.71
CA LEU A 244 59.48 9.03 -3.01
C LEU A 244 57.99 8.72 -3.30
N GLU A 245 57.63 8.38 -4.55
CA GLU A 245 56.30 7.89 -4.92
C GLU A 245 55.94 6.58 -4.17
N GLY A 246 56.93 5.69 -4.06
CA GLY A 246 56.78 4.48 -3.25
C GLY A 246 56.64 4.75 -1.75
N GLU A 247 57.38 5.73 -1.22
CA GLU A 247 57.25 6.18 0.16
C GLU A 247 55.92 6.87 0.39
N GLU A 248 55.50 7.73 -0.49
CA GLU A 248 54.18 8.39 -0.46
C GLU A 248 53.02 7.36 -0.40
N ARG A 249 53.05 6.39 -1.29
CA ARG A 249 52.04 5.33 -1.30
C ARG A 249 51.98 4.55 0.01
N ARG A 250 53.15 4.20 0.58
CA ARG A 250 53.23 3.51 1.88
C ARG A 250 52.67 4.38 2.99
N GLU A 251 52.99 5.66 3.03
CA GLU A 251 52.52 6.58 4.05
C GLU A 251 51.01 6.82 3.95
N ILE A 252 50.46 6.95 2.72
CA ILE A 252 49.00 7.04 2.47
C ILE A 252 48.31 5.79 2.98
N ILE A 253 48.77 4.58 2.66
CA ILE A 253 48.20 3.33 3.15
C ILE A 253 48.22 3.29 4.69
N LYS A 254 49.29 3.73 5.31
CA LYS A 254 49.40 3.80 6.75
C LYS A 254 48.38 4.74 7.36
N ILE A 255 48.25 5.96 6.83
CA ILE A 255 47.22 6.94 7.25
C ILE A 255 45.81 6.35 7.14
N LEU A 256 45.51 5.75 6.00
CA LEU A 256 44.20 5.15 5.74
C LEU A 256 43.91 3.95 6.66
N THR A 257 44.94 3.14 6.95
CA THR A 257 44.86 1.99 7.89
C THR A 257 44.60 2.45 9.30
N GLU A 258 45.37 3.42 9.79
CA GLU A 258 45.20 4.01 11.12
C GLU A 258 43.80 4.63 11.28
N PHE A 259 43.33 5.34 10.25
CA PHE A 259 42.02 5.91 10.28
C PHE A 259 40.88 4.85 10.17
N THR A 260 41.08 3.81 9.37
CA THR A 260 40.12 2.69 9.28
C THR A 260 39.97 1.98 10.62
N ASN A 261 41.04 1.91 11.44
CA ASN A 261 40.97 1.37 12.82
C ASN A 261 39.99 2.18 13.71
N VAL A 262 39.84 3.47 13.46
CA VAL A 262 38.84 4.32 14.16
C VAL A 262 37.43 4.05 13.66
N ILE A 263 37.24 3.75 12.35
CA ILE A 263 35.93 3.43 11.76
C ILE A 263 35.45 2.04 12.18
N ARG A 264 36.36 1.07 12.31
CA ARG A 264 36.04 -0.36 12.52
C ARG A 264 35.06 -0.62 13.67
N PRO A 265 35.23 -0.06 14.88
CA PRO A 265 34.26 -0.25 15.95
C PRO A 265 32.89 0.41 15.69
N LEU A 266 32.82 1.43 14.83
CA LEU A 266 31.61 2.15 14.48
C LEU A 266 30.88 1.51 13.26
N ALA A 267 31.53 0.55 12.61
CA ALA A 267 30.98 -0.05 11.37
C ALA A 267 29.58 -0.67 11.53
N PRO A 268 29.22 -1.33 12.64
CA PRO A 268 27.84 -1.81 12.84
C PRO A 268 26.80 -0.67 12.84
N ASP A 269 27.09 0.40 13.57
CA ASP A 269 26.19 1.56 13.71
C ASP A 269 26.09 2.33 12.37
N ILE A 270 27.21 2.44 11.65
CA ILE A 270 27.23 3.02 10.31
C ILE A 270 26.36 2.17 9.35
N LEU A 271 26.48 0.84 9.39
CA LEU A 271 25.64 -0.05 8.57
C LEU A 271 24.16 0.13 8.87
N GLN A 272 23.76 0.30 10.13
CA GLN A 272 22.39 0.62 10.50
C GLN A 272 21.92 1.95 9.88
N SER A 273 22.77 2.96 9.86
CA SER A 273 22.45 4.24 9.21
C SER A 273 22.31 4.12 7.69
N TYR A 274 22.98 3.13 7.07
CA TYR A 274 22.79 2.81 5.64
C TYR A 274 21.46 2.12 5.35
N GLU A 275 20.90 1.33 6.29
CA GLU A 275 19.56 0.79 6.17
C GLU A 275 18.50 1.92 6.14
N PHE A 276 18.68 2.93 6.99
CA PHE A 276 17.85 4.14 6.94
C PHE A 276 17.98 4.88 5.60
N LEU A 277 19.19 5.02 5.08
CA LEU A 277 19.43 5.67 3.79
C LEU A 277 18.73 4.90 2.64
N ALA A 278 18.74 3.56 2.71
CA ALA A 278 18.03 2.69 1.78
C ALA A 278 16.52 2.91 1.86
N ASP A 279 15.96 2.98 3.07
CA ASP A 279 14.53 3.21 3.29
C ASP A 279 14.09 4.57 2.77
N ILE A 280 14.88 5.62 2.99
CA ILE A 280 14.59 6.97 2.48
C ILE A 280 14.63 7.02 0.95
N ASP A 281 15.63 6.39 0.30
CA ASP A 281 15.70 6.32 -1.18
C ASP A 281 14.48 5.58 -1.73
N PHE A 282 14.09 4.49 -1.12
CA PHE A 282 12.90 3.72 -1.48
C PHE A 282 11.60 4.52 -1.30
N ILE A 283 11.42 5.20 -0.15
CA ILE A 283 10.23 6.03 0.10
C ILE A 283 10.16 7.18 -0.92
N ARG A 284 11.28 7.82 -1.20
CA ARG A 284 11.39 8.85 -2.23
C ARG A 284 11.01 8.31 -3.62
N ALA A 285 11.52 7.16 -4.00
CA ALA A 285 11.21 6.53 -5.28
C ALA A 285 9.70 6.21 -5.41
N LYS A 286 9.08 5.70 -4.33
CA LYS A 286 7.62 5.50 -4.27
C LYS A 286 6.84 6.80 -4.42
N ALA A 287 7.26 7.87 -3.76
CA ALA A 287 6.62 9.18 -3.85
C ALA A 287 6.69 9.76 -5.27
N LEU A 288 7.84 9.70 -5.92
CA LEU A 288 8.02 10.13 -7.31
C LEU A 288 7.20 9.29 -8.31
N PHE A 289 7.05 7.99 -8.04
CA PHE A 289 6.16 7.14 -8.83
C PHE A 289 4.70 7.53 -8.61
N ALA A 290 4.30 7.75 -7.37
CA ALA A 290 2.95 8.17 -7.01
C ALA A 290 2.57 9.50 -7.71
N GLU A 291 3.47 10.48 -7.73
CA GLU A 291 3.28 11.73 -8.46
C GLU A 291 3.10 11.49 -9.97
N GLN A 292 3.93 10.66 -10.56
CA GLN A 292 3.87 10.32 -11.99
C GLN A 292 2.52 9.72 -12.41
N VAL A 293 1.92 8.88 -11.56
CA VAL A 293 0.62 8.25 -11.85
C VAL A 293 -0.55 8.96 -11.19
N LYS A 294 -0.32 10.11 -10.55
CA LYS A 294 -1.32 10.89 -9.80
C LYS A 294 -1.99 10.07 -8.71
N ALA A 295 -1.22 9.26 -8.03
CA ALA A 295 -1.66 8.46 -6.91
C ALA A 295 -1.77 9.32 -5.65
N ILE A 296 -2.70 8.96 -4.78
CA ILE A 296 -2.93 9.60 -3.49
C ILE A 296 -3.10 8.54 -2.41
N LYS A 297 -3.05 8.97 -1.16
CA LYS A 297 -3.39 8.12 -0.01
C LYS A 297 -4.91 8.06 0.14
N PRO A 298 -5.55 6.87 0.01
CA PRO A 298 -6.97 6.71 0.33
C PRO A 298 -7.21 6.68 1.83
N ILE A 299 -8.50 6.71 2.22
CA ILE A 299 -8.90 6.42 3.59
C ILE A 299 -8.80 4.90 3.77
N VAL A 300 -7.78 4.44 4.51
CA VAL A 300 -7.60 3.02 4.82
C VAL A 300 -8.28 2.70 6.13
N GLU A 301 -9.09 1.66 6.17
CA GLU A 301 -9.82 1.21 7.37
C GLU A 301 -9.52 -0.26 7.64
N ASP A 302 -9.46 -0.64 8.91
CA ASP A 302 -9.36 -2.06 9.30
C ASP A 302 -10.73 -2.76 9.20
N LYS A 303 -11.32 -2.64 8.01
CA LYS A 303 -12.59 -3.26 7.61
C LYS A 303 -12.45 -3.82 6.22
N ARG A 304 -13.22 -4.84 5.91
CA ARG A 304 -13.26 -5.45 4.58
C ARG A 304 -14.27 -4.71 3.73
N GLN A 305 -13.77 -3.74 2.97
CA GLN A 305 -14.59 -2.94 2.07
C GLN A 305 -13.73 -2.33 0.98
N MET A 306 -14.38 -1.97 -0.11
CA MET A 306 -13.78 -1.27 -1.23
C MET A 306 -14.82 -0.30 -1.78
N ASP A 307 -14.66 0.99 -1.51
CA ASP A 307 -15.46 2.07 -2.10
C ASP A 307 -14.50 3.00 -2.84
N TRP A 308 -14.16 2.63 -4.06
CA TRP A 308 -13.23 3.36 -4.90
C TRP A 308 -13.93 4.25 -5.88
N VAL A 309 -13.59 5.50 -5.86
CA VAL A 309 -14.09 6.53 -6.75
C VAL A 309 -12.97 6.92 -7.70
N ARG A 310 -13.24 6.87 -9.01
CA ARG A 310 -12.31 7.25 -10.07
C ARG A 310 -10.97 6.51 -10.02
N ALA A 311 -10.97 5.24 -9.71
CA ALA A 311 -9.78 4.41 -9.73
C ALA A 311 -9.23 4.28 -11.16
N VAL A 312 -7.92 4.40 -11.34
CA VAL A 312 -7.25 4.39 -12.63
C VAL A 312 -6.14 3.35 -12.65
N HIS A 313 -6.10 2.53 -13.70
CA HIS A 313 -5.00 1.57 -13.88
C HIS A 313 -3.70 2.32 -14.24
N PRO A 314 -2.65 2.30 -13.41
CA PRO A 314 -1.47 3.15 -13.58
C PRO A 314 -0.73 2.90 -14.90
N LEU A 315 -0.53 1.65 -15.31
CA LEU A 315 0.15 1.33 -16.57
C LEU A 315 -0.67 1.75 -17.80
N LEU A 316 -2.01 1.62 -17.72
CA LEU A 316 -2.90 2.09 -18.77
C LEU A 316 -2.88 3.61 -18.85
N PHE A 317 -2.86 4.30 -17.72
CA PHE A 317 -2.72 5.75 -17.66
C PHE A 317 -1.46 6.23 -18.36
N LEU A 318 -0.29 5.66 -18.02
CA LEU A 318 0.98 6.01 -18.62
C LEU A 318 1.01 5.72 -20.14
N SER A 319 0.41 4.60 -20.57
CA SER A 319 0.35 4.21 -21.99
C SER A 319 -0.53 5.17 -22.79
N LEU A 320 -1.74 5.47 -22.30
CA LEU A 320 -2.68 6.36 -22.99
C LEU A 320 -2.24 7.82 -22.96
N GLN A 321 -1.59 8.26 -21.88
CA GLN A 321 -0.99 9.59 -21.78
C GLN A 321 0.03 9.84 -22.88
N LYS A 322 0.88 8.85 -23.18
CA LYS A 322 1.83 8.92 -24.32
C LYS A 322 1.13 9.07 -25.69
N GLN A 323 -0.12 8.60 -25.79
CA GLN A 323 -0.95 8.71 -27.00
C GLN A 323 -1.86 9.94 -27.03
N GLY A 324 -1.81 10.79 -26.00
CA GLY A 324 -2.71 11.95 -25.86
C GLY A 324 -4.17 11.57 -25.54
N LYS A 325 -4.43 10.33 -25.12
CA LYS A 325 -5.78 9.83 -24.78
C LYS A 325 -5.99 9.83 -23.26
N GLN A 326 -7.26 9.93 -22.87
CA GLN A 326 -7.65 9.86 -21.46
C GLN A 326 -8.12 8.46 -21.08
N VAL A 327 -7.80 8.02 -19.86
CA VAL A 327 -8.34 6.80 -19.26
C VAL A 327 -9.74 7.09 -18.72
N VAL A 328 -10.67 6.18 -18.94
CA VAL A 328 -11.97 6.20 -18.24
C VAL A 328 -11.77 5.57 -16.86
N PRO A 329 -12.00 6.32 -15.78
CA PRO A 329 -11.78 5.80 -14.43
C PRO A 329 -12.88 4.81 -14.03
N LEU A 330 -12.56 3.91 -13.11
CA LEU A 330 -13.40 2.88 -12.53
C LEU A 330 -13.99 3.36 -11.20
N ASP A 331 -15.31 3.29 -11.06
CA ASP A 331 -16.01 3.40 -9.79
C ASP A 331 -16.48 2.00 -9.38
N ILE A 332 -16.09 1.55 -8.15
CA ILE A 332 -16.44 0.22 -7.66
C ILE A 332 -16.75 0.26 -6.16
N GLU A 333 -17.82 -0.42 -5.75
CA GLU A 333 -18.26 -0.52 -4.37
C GLU A 333 -18.44 -2.00 -4.00
N LEU A 334 -17.65 -2.50 -3.03
CA LEU A 334 -17.82 -3.80 -2.39
C LEU A 334 -17.96 -3.58 -0.88
N THR A 335 -19.06 -4.09 -0.31
CA THR A 335 -19.40 -3.95 1.11
C THR A 335 -19.84 -5.29 1.67
N GLU A 336 -20.04 -5.42 2.97
CA GLU A 336 -20.54 -6.65 3.59
C GLU A 336 -21.85 -7.15 2.97
N GLY A 337 -22.75 -6.26 2.54
CA GLY A 337 -23.99 -6.62 1.86
C GLY A 337 -23.85 -6.86 0.36
N LYS A 338 -22.72 -6.50 -0.26
CA LYS A 338 -22.44 -6.63 -1.70
C LYS A 338 -20.99 -7.05 -1.87
N ARG A 339 -20.67 -8.27 -1.49
CA ARG A 339 -19.29 -8.77 -1.43
C ARG A 339 -18.75 -9.18 -2.78
N ILE A 340 -19.58 -9.81 -3.62
CA ILE A 340 -19.17 -10.34 -4.92
C ILE A 340 -19.88 -9.57 -6.03
N LEU A 341 -19.11 -8.98 -6.93
CA LEU A 341 -19.58 -8.25 -8.10
C LEU A 341 -19.41 -9.11 -9.35
N ILE A 342 -20.53 -9.44 -10.02
CA ILE A 342 -20.56 -10.15 -11.29
C ILE A 342 -20.62 -9.14 -12.43
N ILE A 343 -19.55 -9.00 -13.19
CA ILE A 343 -19.46 -8.05 -14.31
C ILE A 343 -19.81 -8.77 -15.62
N SER A 344 -20.79 -8.25 -16.33
CA SER A 344 -21.20 -8.71 -17.66
C SER A 344 -21.15 -7.57 -18.69
N GLY A 345 -21.17 -7.93 -19.97
CA GLY A 345 -21.08 -6.97 -21.06
C GLY A 345 -20.20 -7.46 -22.22
N PRO A 346 -19.97 -6.65 -23.26
CA PRO A 346 -19.15 -7.03 -24.41
C PRO A 346 -17.68 -7.25 -24.02
N ASN A 347 -16.98 -8.16 -24.75
CA ASN A 347 -15.57 -8.47 -24.48
C ASN A 347 -14.67 -7.24 -24.63
N ALA A 348 -14.87 -6.44 -25.66
CA ALA A 348 -14.13 -5.18 -25.88
C ALA A 348 -14.51 -4.06 -24.88
N GLY A 349 -15.39 -4.32 -23.91
CA GLY A 349 -15.88 -3.32 -22.95
C GLY A 349 -14.93 -2.98 -21.80
N GLY A 350 -13.81 -3.71 -21.64
CA GLY A 350 -12.84 -3.46 -20.59
C GLY A 350 -13.08 -4.27 -19.29
N LYS A 351 -13.84 -5.38 -19.33
CA LYS A 351 -14.09 -6.26 -18.16
C LYS A 351 -12.81 -6.72 -17.49
N SER A 352 -11.90 -7.32 -18.26
CA SER A 352 -10.59 -7.80 -17.76
C SER A 352 -9.69 -6.67 -17.26
N VAL A 353 -9.85 -5.45 -17.83
CA VAL A 353 -9.13 -4.26 -17.33
C VAL A 353 -9.67 -3.86 -15.95
N CYS A 354 -10.98 -3.92 -15.72
CA CYS A 354 -11.57 -3.68 -14.39
C CYS A 354 -10.97 -4.64 -13.34
N LEU A 355 -10.95 -5.95 -13.66
CA LEU A 355 -10.36 -6.98 -12.80
C LEU A 355 -8.89 -6.70 -12.48
N LYS A 356 -8.07 -6.46 -13.52
CA LYS A 356 -6.65 -6.14 -13.37
C LYS A 356 -6.46 -4.86 -12.55
N THR A 357 -7.32 -3.86 -12.75
CA THR A 357 -7.25 -2.61 -11.98
C THR A 357 -7.47 -2.89 -10.49
N VAL A 358 -8.52 -3.65 -10.14
CA VAL A 358 -8.80 -4.00 -8.74
C VAL A 358 -7.64 -4.79 -8.12
N GLY A 359 -7.17 -5.84 -8.80
CA GLY A 359 -6.08 -6.67 -8.30
C GLY A 359 -4.77 -5.91 -8.12
N LEU A 360 -4.40 -5.12 -9.13
CA LEU A 360 -3.16 -4.34 -9.11
C LEU A 360 -3.19 -3.26 -8.02
N LEU A 361 -4.26 -2.47 -7.94
CA LEU A 361 -4.34 -1.36 -6.98
C LEU A 361 -4.42 -1.87 -5.54
N GLN A 362 -5.18 -2.96 -5.28
CA GLN A 362 -5.24 -3.55 -3.95
C GLN A 362 -3.88 -4.12 -3.53
N TYR A 363 -3.17 -4.76 -4.45
CA TYR A 363 -1.83 -5.28 -4.19
C TYR A 363 -0.83 -4.14 -3.95
N MET A 364 -0.86 -3.09 -4.80
CA MET A 364 -0.03 -1.89 -4.62
C MET A 364 -0.22 -1.27 -3.24
N LEU A 365 -1.48 -1.06 -2.83
CA LEU A 365 -1.82 -0.51 -1.52
C LEU A 365 -1.16 -1.31 -0.39
N GLN A 366 -1.32 -2.64 -0.43
CA GLN A 366 -0.81 -3.53 0.61
C GLN A 366 0.71 -3.77 0.53
N CYS A 367 1.36 -3.37 -0.56
CA CYS A 367 2.82 -3.19 -0.62
C CYS A 367 3.28 -1.83 -0.07
N GLY A 368 2.36 -0.95 0.36
CA GLY A 368 2.66 0.39 0.86
C GLY A 368 2.91 1.42 -0.24
N LEU A 369 2.27 1.24 -1.41
CA LEU A 369 2.25 2.20 -2.50
C LEU A 369 0.94 2.98 -2.50
N LEU A 370 1.01 4.27 -2.74
CA LEU A 370 -0.18 5.08 -3.00
C LEU A 370 -0.82 4.66 -4.32
N ILE A 371 -2.12 4.84 -4.45
CA ILE A 371 -2.89 4.37 -5.60
C ILE A 371 -3.67 5.50 -6.28
N PRO A 372 -3.81 5.49 -7.63
CA PRO A 372 -4.48 6.55 -8.36
C PRO A 372 -6.00 6.42 -8.29
N LEU A 373 -6.60 7.14 -7.35
CA LEU A 373 -8.04 7.24 -7.15
C LEU A 373 -8.42 8.59 -6.55
N HIS A 374 -9.68 8.81 -6.23
CA HIS A 374 -10.16 10.06 -5.64
C HIS A 374 -10.01 10.02 -4.11
N GLU A 375 -9.70 11.17 -3.48
CA GLU A 375 -9.45 11.33 -2.03
C GLU A 375 -10.54 10.75 -1.12
N ARG A 376 -11.79 10.69 -1.60
CA ARG A 376 -12.93 10.16 -0.84
C ARG A 376 -13.04 8.64 -0.85
N SER A 377 -12.14 7.98 -1.56
CA SER A 377 -12.15 6.53 -1.66
C SER A 377 -11.78 5.89 -0.34
N ARG A 378 -12.51 4.84 0.02
CA ARG A 378 -12.26 4.03 1.21
C ARG A 378 -11.82 2.64 0.79
N THR A 379 -10.88 2.10 1.48
CA THR A 379 -10.35 0.76 1.19
C THR A 379 -10.03 0.02 2.46
N GLY A 380 -10.25 -1.28 2.44
CA GLY A 380 -9.87 -2.19 3.50
C GLY A 380 -8.64 -3.02 3.16
N ILE A 381 -8.21 -3.82 4.11
CA ILE A 381 -7.07 -4.74 4.00
C ILE A 381 -7.60 -6.17 3.85
N PHE A 382 -7.10 -6.90 2.85
CA PHE A 382 -7.39 -8.31 2.62
C PHE A 382 -6.19 -9.17 3.00
N GLU A 383 -6.43 -10.31 3.61
CA GLU A 383 -5.36 -11.26 3.93
C GLU A 383 -4.92 -12.07 2.72
N HIS A 384 -5.86 -12.28 1.79
CA HIS A 384 -5.62 -13.10 0.60
C HIS A 384 -6.15 -12.40 -0.65
N ILE A 385 -5.33 -12.43 -1.71
CA ILE A 385 -5.75 -11.99 -3.04
C ILE A 385 -5.53 -13.17 -3.99
N PHE A 386 -6.61 -13.70 -4.56
CA PHE A 386 -6.58 -14.80 -5.50
C PHE A 386 -7.05 -14.33 -6.86
N ILE A 387 -6.26 -14.61 -7.91
CA ILE A 387 -6.63 -14.23 -9.27
C ILE A 387 -6.62 -15.44 -10.20
N ASP A 388 -7.58 -15.43 -11.12
CA ASP A 388 -7.66 -16.32 -12.25
C ASP A 388 -7.94 -15.46 -13.50
N ILE A 389 -6.86 -14.93 -14.09
CA ILE A 389 -6.88 -13.95 -15.18
C ILE A 389 -5.89 -14.38 -16.26
N GLY A 390 -6.37 -14.38 -17.51
CA GLY A 390 -5.57 -14.68 -18.70
C GLY A 390 -5.53 -16.18 -19.04
N ASP A 391 -5.33 -16.48 -20.34
CA ASP A 391 -5.21 -17.85 -20.85
C ASP A 391 -3.83 -18.43 -20.49
N GLU A 392 -3.82 -19.48 -19.70
CA GLU A 392 -2.60 -20.29 -19.48
C GLU A 392 -2.38 -21.25 -20.66
N GLN A 393 -2.15 -20.69 -21.85
CA GLN A 393 -1.66 -21.44 -22.99
C GLN A 393 -0.14 -21.57 -22.91
N SER A 394 0.38 -22.33 -21.97
CA SER A 394 1.78 -22.74 -22.05
C SER A 394 1.84 -24.07 -22.84
N ILE A 395 2.63 -24.07 -23.91
CA ILE A 395 2.92 -25.27 -24.71
C ILE A 395 3.57 -26.37 -23.85
N GLU A 396 4.07 -26.01 -22.66
CA GLU A 396 4.76 -26.90 -21.72
C GLU A 396 3.83 -27.65 -20.77
N ASN A 397 2.59 -27.17 -20.57
CA ASN A 397 1.59 -27.86 -19.75
C ASN A 397 0.46 -28.37 -20.66
N ASP A 398 0.33 -29.69 -20.81
CA ASP A 398 -0.74 -30.38 -21.53
C ASP A 398 -2.17 -30.17 -20.95
N LEU A 399 -2.34 -29.25 -19.99
CA LEU A 399 -3.62 -28.95 -19.41
C LEU A 399 -4.44 -28.02 -20.31
N SER A 400 -5.64 -28.45 -20.67
CA SER A 400 -6.65 -27.58 -21.28
C SER A 400 -6.91 -26.35 -20.42
N THR A 401 -7.16 -25.19 -21.02
CA THR A 401 -7.50 -23.93 -20.33
C THR A 401 -8.56 -24.14 -19.25
N TYR A 402 -9.57 -24.97 -19.51
CA TYR A 402 -10.60 -25.30 -18.53
C TYR A 402 -10.06 -26.05 -17.31
N SER A 403 -9.15 -27.00 -17.49
CA SER A 403 -8.54 -27.76 -16.39
C SER A 403 -7.68 -26.86 -15.49
N SER A 404 -6.99 -25.88 -16.08
CA SER A 404 -6.22 -24.88 -15.33
C SER A 404 -7.14 -24.00 -14.48
N HIS A 405 -8.25 -23.49 -15.07
CA HIS A 405 -9.27 -22.77 -14.33
C HIS A 405 -9.84 -23.56 -13.16
N LEU A 406 -10.20 -24.84 -13.39
CA LEU A 406 -10.72 -25.71 -12.32
C LEU A 406 -9.68 -25.96 -11.21
N THR A 407 -8.41 -26.06 -11.56
CA THR A 407 -7.33 -26.20 -10.58
C THR A 407 -7.22 -24.95 -9.71
N ASN A 408 -7.32 -23.77 -10.30
CA ASN A 408 -7.36 -22.51 -9.56
C ASN A 408 -8.63 -22.43 -8.68
N MET A 409 -9.79 -22.81 -9.20
CA MET A 409 -11.04 -22.85 -8.43
C MET A 409 -10.98 -23.82 -7.25
N LYS A 410 -10.40 -24.98 -7.43
CA LYS A 410 -10.14 -25.94 -6.34
C LYS A 410 -9.31 -25.30 -5.23
N TYR A 411 -8.26 -24.56 -5.60
CA TYR A 411 -7.43 -23.85 -4.63
C TYR A 411 -8.22 -22.73 -3.93
N PHE A 412 -9.01 -21.95 -4.67
CA PHE A 412 -9.82 -20.87 -4.11
C PHE A 412 -10.84 -21.39 -3.11
N VAL A 413 -11.63 -22.38 -3.47
CA VAL A 413 -12.63 -22.98 -2.58
C VAL A 413 -12.02 -23.48 -1.27
N LYS A 414 -10.81 -24.04 -1.34
CA LYS A 414 -10.13 -24.58 -0.18
C LYS A 414 -9.59 -23.51 0.77
N ASN A 415 -9.14 -22.37 0.23
CA ASN A 415 -8.36 -21.40 0.97
C ASN A 415 -9.06 -20.03 1.14
N CYS A 416 -10.21 -19.80 0.48
CA CYS A 416 -10.93 -18.53 0.62
C CYS A 416 -11.72 -18.49 1.93
N ASN A 417 -11.74 -17.29 2.50
CA ASN A 417 -12.48 -16.94 3.71
C ASN A 417 -13.03 -15.51 3.57
N GLU A 418 -13.62 -14.99 4.62
CA GLU A 418 -14.15 -13.62 4.68
C GLU A 418 -13.11 -12.51 4.49
N ARG A 419 -11.80 -12.84 4.57
CA ARG A 419 -10.67 -11.90 4.39
C ARG A 419 -9.99 -12.06 3.04
N THR A 420 -10.65 -12.77 2.12
CA THR A 420 -10.14 -13.07 0.78
C THR A 420 -10.87 -12.22 -0.25
N ILE A 421 -10.12 -11.65 -1.18
CA ILE A 421 -10.68 -11.10 -2.43
C ILE A 421 -10.30 -12.01 -3.59
N ILE A 422 -11.30 -12.43 -4.38
CA ILE A 422 -11.15 -13.29 -5.55
C ILE A 422 -11.46 -12.52 -6.84
N LEU A 423 -10.61 -12.69 -7.84
CA LEU A 423 -10.72 -12.01 -9.12
C LEU A 423 -10.68 -13.05 -10.24
N ILE A 424 -11.80 -13.29 -10.90
CA ILE A 424 -11.93 -14.34 -11.91
C ILE A 424 -12.41 -13.74 -13.22
N ASP A 425 -11.65 -13.98 -14.29
CA ASP A 425 -12.02 -13.57 -15.64
C ASP A 425 -12.68 -14.73 -16.37
N GLU A 426 -13.72 -14.42 -17.16
CA GLU A 426 -14.49 -15.38 -17.99
C GLU A 426 -14.95 -16.63 -17.23
N PHE A 427 -15.52 -16.45 -16.04
CA PHE A 427 -15.87 -17.53 -15.13
C PHE A 427 -16.78 -18.57 -15.75
N GLY A 428 -16.35 -19.84 -15.72
CA GLY A 428 -17.06 -20.99 -16.28
C GLY A 428 -16.75 -21.27 -17.74
N SER A 429 -15.97 -20.46 -18.45
CA SER A 429 -15.63 -20.63 -19.87
C SER A 429 -14.69 -21.84 -20.09
N GLY A 430 -14.56 -22.24 -21.38
CA GLY A 430 -13.60 -23.28 -21.80
C GLY A 430 -14.14 -24.71 -21.85
N THR A 431 -15.47 -24.91 -21.56
CA THR A 431 -16.16 -26.20 -21.68
C THR A 431 -17.56 -26.02 -22.23
N GLU A 432 -18.34 -27.11 -22.26
CA GLU A 432 -19.74 -27.07 -22.68
C GLU A 432 -20.52 -26.07 -21.81
N PRO A 433 -21.27 -25.12 -22.41
CA PRO A 433 -21.85 -23.98 -21.69
C PRO A 433 -22.79 -24.33 -20.53
N GLN A 434 -23.59 -25.38 -20.64
CA GLN A 434 -24.54 -25.77 -19.59
C GLN A 434 -23.82 -26.34 -18.37
N ILE A 435 -22.83 -27.20 -18.59
CA ILE A 435 -22.04 -27.83 -17.51
C ILE A 435 -21.13 -26.78 -16.88
N GLY A 436 -20.42 -25.99 -17.70
CA GLY A 436 -19.53 -24.92 -17.23
C GLY A 436 -20.28 -23.89 -16.39
N GLY A 437 -21.49 -23.49 -16.84
CA GLY A 437 -22.35 -22.58 -16.10
C GLY A 437 -22.85 -23.13 -14.77
N ALA A 438 -23.25 -24.40 -14.72
CA ALA A 438 -23.71 -25.07 -13.49
C ALA A 438 -22.59 -25.21 -12.45
N ILE A 439 -21.38 -25.59 -12.90
CA ILE A 439 -20.21 -25.69 -12.02
C ILE A 439 -19.82 -24.29 -11.48
N ALA A 440 -19.83 -23.28 -12.34
CA ALA A 440 -19.52 -21.92 -11.93
C ALA A 440 -20.54 -21.38 -10.91
N GLU A 441 -21.83 -21.70 -11.06
CA GLU A 441 -22.88 -21.32 -10.11
C GLU A 441 -22.67 -21.97 -8.74
N ALA A 442 -22.37 -23.27 -8.71
CA ALA A 442 -22.08 -24.00 -7.48
C ALA A 442 -20.84 -23.46 -6.76
N LEU A 443 -19.79 -23.09 -7.52
CA LEU A 443 -18.59 -22.46 -6.98
C LEU A 443 -18.87 -21.06 -6.44
N LEU A 444 -19.67 -20.27 -7.15
CA LEU A 444 -20.08 -18.93 -6.73
C LEU A 444 -20.87 -18.96 -5.42
N ASP A 445 -21.81 -19.91 -5.29
CA ASP A 445 -22.52 -20.13 -4.04
C ASP A 445 -21.55 -20.46 -2.88
N ARG A 446 -20.54 -21.29 -3.16
CA ARG A 446 -19.53 -21.64 -2.16
C ARG A 446 -18.69 -20.44 -1.71
N PHE A 447 -18.24 -19.60 -2.64
CA PHE A 447 -17.55 -18.35 -2.34
C PHE A 447 -18.41 -17.40 -1.51
N ASN A 448 -19.69 -17.28 -1.84
CA ASN A 448 -20.62 -16.45 -1.10
C ASN A 448 -20.87 -16.96 0.33
N ARG A 449 -21.00 -18.26 0.52
CA ARG A 449 -21.13 -18.90 1.86
C ARG A 449 -19.87 -18.70 2.71
N ASN A 450 -18.71 -18.67 2.09
CA ASN A 450 -17.44 -18.37 2.76
C ASN A 450 -17.27 -16.85 3.05
N HIS A 451 -18.28 -16.04 2.75
CA HIS A 451 -18.25 -14.58 2.90
C HIS A 451 -17.09 -13.88 2.19
N SER A 452 -16.54 -14.51 1.15
CA SER A 452 -15.44 -13.94 0.36
C SER A 452 -15.90 -12.72 -0.42
N PHE A 453 -14.98 -11.78 -0.62
CA PHE A 453 -15.15 -10.67 -1.55
C PHE A 453 -14.67 -11.09 -2.93
N GLY A 454 -15.23 -10.46 -3.99
CA GLY A 454 -14.76 -10.81 -5.33
C GLY A 454 -15.29 -9.91 -6.44
N VAL A 455 -14.55 -9.93 -7.54
CA VAL A 455 -14.98 -9.36 -8.82
C VAL A 455 -14.82 -10.45 -9.87
N ILE A 456 -15.91 -10.79 -10.53
CA ILE A 456 -15.98 -11.94 -11.43
C ILE A 456 -16.57 -11.46 -12.75
N THR A 457 -15.94 -11.78 -13.87
CA THR A 457 -16.54 -11.54 -15.18
C THR A 457 -17.16 -12.82 -15.73
N THR A 458 -18.27 -12.71 -16.42
CA THR A 458 -18.93 -13.86 -17.03
C THR A 458 -19.80 -13.48 -18.22
N HIS A 459 -20.02 -14.48 -19.09
CA HIS A 459 -21.00 -14.44 -20.17
C HIS A 459 -22.26 -15.24 -19.86
N TYR A 460 -22.24 -16.07 -18.81
CA TYR A 460 -23.33 -16.99 -18.48
C TYR A 460 -24.52 -16.28 -17.82
N GLN A 461 -25.71 -16.58 -18.34
CA GLN A 461 -26.93 -15.97 -17.83
C GLN A 461 -27.37 -16.50 -16.47
N ASN A 462 -27.19 -17.82 -16.24
CA ASN A 462 -27.53 -18.42 -14.94
C ASN A 462 -26.84 -17.71 -13.79
N LEU A 463 -25.54 -17.33 -13.95
CA LEU A 463 -24.82 -16.57 -12.93
C LEU A 463 -25.39 -15.17 -12.69
N LYS A 464 -25.90 -14.53 -13.74
CA LYS A 464 -26.56 -13.22 -13.62
C LYS A 464 -27.89 -13.33 -12.84
N HIS A 465 -28.67 -14.36 -13.11
CA HIS A 465 -29.91 -14.64 -12.37
C HIS A 465 -29.63 -15.04 -10.94
N PHE A 466 -28.66 -15.90 -10.74
CA PHE A 466 -28.22 -16.28 -9.39
C PHE A 466 -27.82 -15.07 -8.53
N ALA A 467 -27.17 -14.07 -9.15
CA ALA A 467 -26.79 -12.83 -8.48
C ALA A 467 -27.98 -11.90 -8.15
N GLU A 468 -29.11 -12.01 -8.86
CA GLU A 468 -30.33 -11.26 -8.56
C GLU A 468 -31.05 -11.81 -7.34
N ASP A 469 -31.03 -13.13 -7.17
CA ASP A 469 -31.78 -13.85 -6.13
C ASP A 469 -30.95 -14.08 -4.84
N THR A 470 -29.64 -13.85 -4.89
CA THR A 470 -28.73 -14.22 -3.79
C THR A 470 -28.17 -12.97 -3.08
N GLU A 471 -28.36 -12.89 -1.76
CA GLU A 471 -27.78 -11.84 -0.93
C GLU A 471 -26.25 -11.96 -0.89
N GLY A 472 -25.55 -10.83 -0.91
CA GLY A 472 -24.08 -10.77 -0.92
C GLY A 472 -23.45 -10.72 -2.30
N ILE A 473 -24.23 -11.00 -3.36
CA ILE A 473 -23.80 -10.92 -4.76
C ILE A 473 -24.55 -9.81 -5.46
N VAL A 474 -23.87 -9.09 -6.36
CA VAL A 474 -24.49 -8.00 -7.13
C VAL A 474 -24.06 -8.06 -8.58
N ASN A 475 -24.99 -7.81 -9.49
CA ASN A 475 -24.68 -7.67 -10.91
C ASN A 475 -24.07 -6.30 -11.23
N GLY A 476 -23.18 -6.27 -12.22
CA GLY A 476 -22.63 -5.07 -12.83
C GLY A 476 -22.56 -5.18 -14.35
N ALA A 477 -22.76 -4.06 -15.02
CA ALA A 477 -22.76 -3.96 -16.47
C ALA A 477 -21.69 -2.99 -16.94
N ILE A 478 -20.90 -3.37 -17.95
CA ILE A 478 -20.12 -2.38 -18.71
C ILE A 478 -21.05 -1.68 -19.69
N LEU A 479 -21.07 -0.36 -19.60
CA LEU A 479 -21.95 0.47 -20.41
C LEU A 479 -21.47 0.53 -21.86
N TYR A 480 -22.42 0.49 -22.79
CA TYR A 480 -22.20 0.54 -24.23
C TYR A 480 -23.03 1.65 -24.89
N ASP A 481 -22.42 2.41 -25.79
CA ASP A 481 -23.12 3.42 -26.58
C ASP A 481 -23.65 2.77 -27.88
N ARG A 482 -24.96 2.69 -28.00
CA ARG A 482 -25.62 2.10 -29.18
C ARG A 482 -25.57 2.99 -30.41
N HIS A 483 -25.59 4.31 -30.22
CA HIS A 483 -25.58 5.24 -31.35
C HIS A 483 -24.22 5.27 -32.02
N LEU A 484 -23.15 5.29 -31.20
CA LEU A 484 -21.77 5.25 -31.66
C LEU A 484 -21.22 3.82 -31.81
N MET A 485 -22.01 2.82 -31.39
CA MET A 485 -21.63 1.40 -31.44
C MET A 485 -20.24 1.14 -30.82
N GLN A 486 -19.99 1.72 -29.63
CA GLN A 486 -18.70 1.58 -28.96
C GLN A 486 -18.87 1.48 -27.43
N PRO A 487 -17.95 0.79 -26.74
CA PRO A 487 -17.97 0.70 -25.29
C PRO A 487 -17.65 2.06 -24.67
N LEU A 488 -18.34 2.37 -23.56
CA LEU A 488 -18.08 3.56 -22.77
C LEU A 488 -17.02 3.33 -21.68
N PHE A 489 -16.60 2.08 -21.48
CA PHE A 489 -15.65 1.65 -20.44
C PHE A 489 -16.07 2.06 -19.02
N LYS A 490 -17.37 2.30 -18.79
CA LYS A 490 -17.92 2.64 -17.47
C LYS A 490 -18.65 1.45 -16.89
N LEU A 491 -18.40 1.16 -15.63
CA LEU A 491 -19.10 0.14 -14.86
C LEU A 491 -20.36 0.75 -14.22
N SER A 492 -21.48 0.04 -14.31
CA SER A 492 -22.74 0.33 -13.62
C SER A 492 -23.12 -0.85 -12.75
N ILE A 493 -23.12 -0.68 -11.41
CA ILE A 493 -23.43 -1.73 -10.45
C ILE A 493 -24.95 -1.79 -10.21
N GLY A 494 -25.47 -3.02 -10.08
CA GLY A 494 -26.85 -3.31 -9.71
C GLY A 494 -27.73 -3.88 -10.81
N ASN A 495 -27.26 -3.96 -12.07
CA ASN A 495 -27.97 -4.61 -13.18
C ASN A 495 -27.02 -5.48 -13.99
N PRO A 496 -27.51 -6.61 -14.54
CA PRO A 496 -26.73 -7.39 -15.51
C PRO A 496 -26.58 -6.65 -16.84
N GLY A 497 -25.45 -6.86 -17.52
CA GLY A 497 -25.17 -6.31 -18.84
C GLY A 497 -25.57 -7.25 -19.98
N SER A 498 -25.92 -6.67 -21.13
CA SER A 498 -26.05 -7.39 -22.39
C SER A 498 -24.69 -7.64 -23.05
N SER A 499 -24.55 -8.72 -23.82
CA SER A 499 -23.34 -8.99 -24.60
C SER A 499 -23.19 -8.11 -25.83
N PHE A 500 -24.31 -7.48 -26.32
CA PHE A 500 -24.36 -6.70 -27.55
C PHE A 500 -23.84 -7.45 -28.79
N ALA A 501 -23.93 -8.78 -28.78
CA ALA A 501 -23.34 -9.62 -29.83
C ALA A 501 -23.93 -9.30 -31.23
N VAL A 502 -25.25 -9.10 -31.31
CA VAL A 502 -25.96 -8.77 -32.56
C VAL A 502 -25.52 -7.39 -33.10
N GLU A 503 -25.44 -6.40 -32.22
CA GLU A 503 -24.99 -5.05 -32.56
C GLU A 503 -23.52 -5.01 -33.00
N ILE A 504 -22.66 -5.80 -32.36
CA ILE A 504 -21.26 -5.93 -32.75
C ILE A 504 -21.14 -6.63 -34.11
N ALA A 505 -21.93 -7.69 -34.36
CA ALA A 505 -21.96 -8.39 -35.65
C ALA A 505 -22.34 -7.44 -36.80
N ARG A 506 -23.34 -6.58 -36.59
CA ARG A 506 -23.75 -5.53 -37.57
C ARG A 506 -22.62 -4.52 -37.80
N LYS A 507 -21.94 -4.08 -36.74
CA LYS A 507 -20.85 -3.12 -36.85
C LYS A 507 -19.65 -3.66 -37.66
N ILE A 508 -19.36 -4.95 -37.50
CA ILE A 508 -18.29 -5.63 -38.27
C ILE A 508 -18.70 -5.84 -39.75
N GLY A 509 -19.97 -5.73 -40.07
CA GLY A 509 -20.49 -5.87 -41.45
C GLY A 509 -20.92 -7.29 -41.77
N LEU A 510 -21.31 -8.09 -40.75
CA LEU A 510 -21.93 -9.39 -41.03
C LEU A 510 -23.24 -9.19 -41.84
N PRO A 511 -23.54 -10.00 -42.88
CA PRO A 511 -24.74 -9.89 -43.67
C PRO A 511 -26.02 -9.97 -42.82
N GLU A 512 -27.01 -9.15 -43.11
CA GLU A 512 -28.21 -9.02 -42.27
C GLU A 512 -29.10 -10.28 -42.29
N ASP A 513 -29.04 -11.08 -43.37
CA ASP A 513 -29.68 -12.39 -43.47
C ASP A 513 -29.12 -13.38 -42.46
N VAL A 514 -27.75 -13.44 -42.30
CA VAL A 514 -27.11 -14.27 -41.31
C VAL A 514 -27.48 -13.82 -39.88
N ILE A 515 -27.58 -12.51 -39.67
CA ILE A 515 -27.99 -11.96 -38.37
C ILE A 515 -29.47 -12.28 -38.07
N ALA A 516 -30.32 -12.22 -39.08
CA ALA A 516 -31.73 -12.57 -38.96
C ALA A 516 -31.91 -14.06 -38.63
N ASP A 517 -31.21 -14.95 -39.35
CA ASP A 517 -31.23 -16.39 -39.10
C ASP A 517 -30.68 -16.73 -37.68
N ALA A 518 -29.58 -16.13 -37.27
CA ALA A 518 -29.03 -16.29 -35.92
C ALA A 518 -30.05 -15.83 -34.85
N SER A 519 -30.74 -14.71 -35.13
CA SER A 519 -31.74 -14.17 -34.21
C SER A 519 -33.00 -15.07 -34.15
N ALA A 520 -33.36 -15.70 -35.24
CA ALA A 520 -34.47 -16.67 -35.27
C ALA A 520 -34.15 -17.95 -34.52
N ASN A 521 -32.89 -18.43 -34.63
CA ASN A 521 -32.42 -19.64 -33.94
C ASN A 521 -32.33 -19.45 -32.41
N VAL A 522 -31.99 -18.26 -31.94
CA VAL A 522 -31.93 -17.93 -30.50
C VAL A 522 -33.31 -17.77 -29.85
N GLY A 523 -34.36 -17.45 -30.69
CA GLY A 523 -35.72 -17.27 -30.25
C GLY A 523 -36.08 -15.82 -29.89
N ALA A 524 -37.32 -15.42 -30.22
CA ALA A 524 -37.81 -14.05 -30.05
C ALA A 524 -37.84 -13.61 -28.57
N ASP A 525 -38.13 -14.52 -27.66
CA ASP A 525 -38.20 -14.24 -26.23
C ASP A 525 -36.84 -13.83 -25.65
N TYR A 526 -35.76 -14.46 -26.09
CA TYR A 526 -34.39 -14.13 -25.65
C TYR A 526 -33.98 -12.73 -26.12
N ILE A 527 -34.30 -12.38 -27.38
CA ILE A 527 -33.98 -11.06 -27.94
C ILE A 527 -34.82 -9.96 -27.29
N ASN A 528 -36.10 -10.26 -27.01
CA ASN A 528 -36.96 -9.32 -26.31
C ASN A 528 -36.53 -9.11 -24.87
N MET A 529 -36.06 -10.15 -24.18
CA MET A 529 -35.53 -10.05 -22.83
C MET A 529 -34.24 -9.24 -22.80
N ASP A 530 -33.35 -9.42 -23.77
CA ASP A 530 -32.14 -8.61 -23.89
C ASP A 530 -32.47 -7.12 -24.17
N LYS A 531 -33.45 -6.83 -25.05
CA LYS A 531 -33.97 -5.48 -25.25
C LYS A 531 -34.61 -4.89 -23.99
N TYR A 532 -35.36 -5.69 -23.23
CA TYR A 532 -36.02 -5.25 -21.99
C TYR A 532 -35.00 -4.89 -20.92
N LEU A 533 -33.97 -5.71 -20.75
CA LEU A 533 -32.83 -5.41 -19.87
C LEU A 533 -32.13 -4.12 -20.29
N GLN A 534 -32.02 -3.87 -21.57
CA GLN A 534 -31.39 -2.68 -22.11
C GLN A 534 -32.24 -1.41 -21.88
N ASP A 535 -33.57 -1.48 -21.91
CA ASP A 535 -34.45 -0.34 -21.61
C ASP A 535 -34.46 -0.04 -20.10
N ILE A 536 -34.45 -1.06 -19.25
CA ILE A 536 -34.27 -0.91 -17.79
C ILE A 536 -32.94 -0.22 -17.45
N VAL A 537 -31.86 -0.58 -18.14
CA VAL A 537 -30.54 0.06 -17.95
C VAL A 537 -30.59 1.55 -18.34
N ARG A 538 -31.36 1.92 -19.38
CA ARG A 538 -31.56 3.31 -19.82
C ARG A 538 -32.30 4.14 -18.76
N ASP A 539 -33.39 3.63 -18.25
CA ASP A 539 -34.26 4.35 -17.29
C ASP A 539 -33.55 4.46 -15.92
N LYS A 540 -32.75 3.46 -15.54
CA LYS A 540 -31.94 3.48 -14.35
C LYS A 540 -30.77 4.46 -14.48
N ARG A 541 -30.17 4.65 -15.66
CA ARG A 541 -29.15 5.68 -15.92
C ARG A 541 -29.62 7.08 -15.55
N TYR A 542 -30.85 7.41 -15.88
CA TYR A 542 -31.48 8.70 -15.55
C TYR A 542 -31.57 8.85 -14.01
N TRP A 543 -32.00 7.79 -13.34
CA TRP A 543 -32.15 7.79 -11.88
C TRP A 543 -30.81 7.68 -11.15
N GLU A 544 -29.81 6.97 -11.70
CA GLU A 544 -28.48 6.88 -11.11
C GLU A 544 -27.69 8.17 -11.24
N SER A 545 -27.79 8.87 -12.36
CA SER A 545 -27.17 10.19 -12.48
C SER A 545 -27.77 11.19 -11.48
N LYS A 546 -29.07 11.11 -11.21
CA LYS A 546 -29.71 11.88 -10.13
C LYS A 546 -29.27 11.42 -8.74
N ARG A 547 -29.16 10.10 -8.51
CA ARG A 547 -28.67 9.56 -7.23
C ARG A 547 -27.21 9.90 -6.98
N GLN A 548 -26.34 9.83 -7.99
CA GLN A 548 -24.95 10.26 -7.86
C GLN A 548 -24.83 11.75 -7.52
N ASN A 549 -25.65 12.59 -8.15
CA ASN A 549 -25.73 14.00 -7.80
C ASN A 549 -26.23 14.22 -6.36
N ILE A 550 -27.21 13.45 -5.93
CA ILE A 550 -27.73 13.51 -4.54
C ILE A 550 -26.66 13.01 -3.56
N ARG A 551 -25.99 11.86 -3.82
CA ARG A 551 -24.89 11.36 -2.99
C ARG A 551 -23.71 12.32 -2.94
N GLN A 552 -23.38 12.97 -4.08
CA GLN A 552 -22.35 14.01 -4.07
C GLN A 552 -22.74 15.21 -3.23
N GLN A 553 -24.02 15.60 -3.26
CA GLN A 553 -24.55 16.67 -2.41
C GLN A 553 -24.61 16.26 -0.95
N GLU A 554 -25.00 15.03 -0.63
CA GLU A 554 -25.00 14.48 0.73
C GLU A 554 -23.59 14.39 1.30
N LYS A 555 -22.62 13.87 0.53
CA LYS A 555 -21.20 13.86 0.96
C LYS A 555 -20.62 15.26 1.14
N LYS A 556 -20.96 16.20 0.24
CA LYS A 556 -20.59 17.62 0.44
C LYS A 556 -21.21 18.21 1.70
N LEU A 557 -22.44 17.81 2.03
CA LEU A 557 -23.13 18.26 3.23
C LEU A 557 -22.48 17.68 4.50
N GLU A 558 -22.07 16.40 4.46
CA GLU A 558 -21.32 15.77 5.54
C GLU A 558 -19.95 16.42 5.77
N ASP A 559 -19.19 16.69 4.70
CA ASP A 559 -17.91 17.39 4.78
C ASP A 559 -18.06 18.79 5.37
N VAL A 560 -19.09 19.52 4.91
CA VAL A 560 -19.40 20.86 5.43
C VAL A 560 -19.83 20.78 6.90
N THR A 561 -20.61 19.75 7.27
CA THR A 561 -21.06 19.57 8.66
C THR A 561 -19.87 19.23 9.56
N SER A 562 -18.98 18.35 9.12
CA SER A 562 -17.77 17.98 9.87
C SER A 562 -16.83 19.18 10.06
N ARG A 563 -16.63 20.00 9.02
CA ARG A 563 -15.85 21.26 9.13
C ARG A 563 -16.50 22.23 10.12
N TYR A 564 -17.83 22.41 10.07
CA TYR A 564 -18.53 23.23 11.02
C TYR A 564 -18.44 22.69 12.45
N GLU A 565 -18.42 21.37 12.65
CA GLU A 565 -18.23 20.77 13.96
C GLU A 565 -16.81 21.02 14.50
N GLN A 566 -15.78 20.89 13.64
CA GLN A 566 -14.40 21.23 14.00
C GLN A 566 -14.21 22.72 14.30
N ASP A 567 -14.78 23.60 13.47
CA ASP A 567 -14.75 25.05 13.70
C ASP A 567 -15.47 25.42 15.01
N LEU A 568 -16.58 24.76 15.32
CA LEU A 568 -17.31 24.94 16.58
C LEU A 568 -16.51 24.48 17.79
N GLU A 569 -15.77 23.37 17.68
CA GLU A 569 -14.86 22.92 18.73
C GLU A 569 -13.69 23.88 18.94
N ALA A 570 -13.09 24.37 17.84
CA ALA A 570 -12.01 25.34 17.89
C ALA A 570 -12.47 26.67 18.52
N VAL A 571 -13.63 27.18 18.12
CA VAL A 571 -14.24 28.40 18.71
C VAL A 571 -14.57 28.17 20.19
N ASN A 572 -15.06 27.00 20.57
CA ASN A 572 -15.33 26.67 21.98
C ASN A 572 -14.04 26.58 22.81
N LYS A 573 -12.94 26.09 22.21
CA LYS A 573 -11.63 26.03 22.87
C LYS A 573 -11.07 27.45 23.07
N GLN A 574 -11.09 28.28 22.03
CA GLN A 574 -10.69 29.68 22.11
C GLN A 574 -11.52 30.47 23.13
N ARG A 575 -12.83 30.25 23.15
CA ARG A 575 -13.72 30.87 24.15
C ARG A 575 -13.36 30.47 25.58
N LYS A 576 -13.00 29.18 25.80
CA LYS A 576 -12.55 28.73 27.13
C LYS A 576 -11.22 29.37 27.54
N GLU A 577 -10.30 29.55 26.61
CA GLU A 577 -9.02 30.24 26.84
C GLU A 577 -9.25 31.73 27.18
N ILE A 578 -10.03 32.43 26.38
CA ILE A 578 -10.36 33.84 26.62
C ILE A 578 -11.04 34.04 28.00
N ILE A 579 -11.96 33.13 28.38
CA ILE A 579 -12.61 33.19 29.70
C ILE A 579 -11.59 32.89 30.82
N ARG A 580 -10.65 31.98 30.58
CA ARG A 580 -9.58 31.68 31.54
C ARG A 580 -8.63 32.84 31.74
N GLU A 581 -8.23 33.51 30.65
CA GLU A 581 -7.40 34.70 30.66
C GLU A 581 -8.12 35.87 31.33
N ALA A 582 -9.38 36.10 30.97
CA ALA A 582 -10.21 37.14 31.60
C ALA A 582 -10.39 36.91 33.12
N LYS A 583 -10.54 35.65 33.56
CA LYS A 583 -10.57 35.32 34.99
C LYS A 583 -9.25 35.56 35.70
N ALA A 584 -8.13 35.22 35.06
CA ALA A 584 -6.79 35.48 35.59
C ALA A 584 -6.51 36.99 35.72
N GLU A 585 -6.90 37.77 34.69
CA GLU A 585 -6.81 39.21 34.68
C GLU A 585 -7.69 39.86 35.79
N ALA A 586 -8.95 39.40 35.93
CA ALA A 586 -9.84 39.84 36.98
C ALA A 586 -9.28 39.50 38.40
N GLN A 587 -8.67 38.33 38.56
CA GLN A 587 -8.00 37.98 39.83
C GLN A 587 -6.79 38.88 40.10
N ARG A 588 -6.02 39.24 39.08
CA ARG A 588 -4.89 40.16 39.18
C ARG A 588 -5.35 41.56 39.58
N ILE A 589 -6.38 42.08 38.92
CA ILE A 589 -6.97 43.39 39.23
C ILE A 589 -7.53 43.39 40.69
N LEU A 590 -8.20 42.33 41.12
CA LEU A 590 -8.67 42.21 42.50
C LEU A 590 -7.53 42.16 43.52
N ALA A 591 -6.43 41.48 43.20
CA ALA A 591 -5.24 41.45 44.04
C ALA A 591 -4.55 42.80 44.14
N GLU A 592 -4.42 43.53 43.00
CA GLU A 592 -3.89 44.88 42.96
C GLU A 592 -4.80 45.89 43.70
N ALA A 593 -6.13 45.73 43.56
CA ALA A 593 -7.11 46.54 44.30
C ALA A 593 -7.02 46.30 45.80
N ASN A 594 -6.94 45.04 46.24
CA ASN A 594 -6.75 44.71 47.65
C ASN A 594 -5.45 45.25 48.25
N ALA A 595 -4.32 45.10 47.47
CA ALA A 595 -3.03 45.69 47.89
C ALA A 595 -3.11 47.20 48.02
N LYS A 596 -3.83 47.86 47.11
CA LYS A 596 -4.04 49.33 47.13
C LYS A 596 -4.96 49.73 48.30
N ILE A 597 -5.99 48.94 48.62
CA ILE A 597 -6.84 49.15 49.76
C ILE A 597 -6.05 48.99 51.05
N GLU A 598 -5.24 47.97 51.22
CA GLU A 598 -4.37 47.77 52.38
C GLU A 598 -3.37 48.91 52.58
N ASN A 599 -2.74 49.36 51.46
CA ASN A 599 -1.85 50.52 51.47
C ASN A 599 -2.62 51.81 51.91
N THR A 600 -3.81 52.05 51.35
CA THR A 600 -4.65 53.20 51.72
C THR A 600 -5.13 53.12 53.16
N VAL A 601 -5.48 51.97 53.68
CA VAL A 601 -5.80 51.72 55.08
C VAL A 601 -4.60 51.97 55.97
N ARG A 602 -3.41 51.62 55.51
CA ARG A 602 -2.14 51.90 56.22
C ARG A 602 -1.82 53.37 56.23
N GLU A 603 -1.94 54.07 55.12
CA GLU A 603 -1.79 55.54 55.00
C GLU A 603 -2.84 56.28 55.89
N ILE A 604 -4.09 55.79 55.94
CA ILE A 604 -5.14 56.39 56.86
C ILE A 604 -4.82 56.12 58.32
N LYS A 605 -4.17 54.97 58.62
CA LYS A 605 -3.72 54.70 60.03
C LYS A 605 -2.49 55.51 60.43
N GLU A 606 -1.62 55.86 59.54
CA GLU A 606 -0.39 56.66 59.75
C GLU A 606 -0.68 58.16 59.76
N ALA A 607 -1.69 58.64 59.01
CA ALA A 607 -2.16 60.01 59.02
C ALA A 607 -3.36 60.12 59.98
N GLN A 608 -3.15 60.71 61.16
CA GLN A 608 -4.23 61.03 62.16
C GLN A 608 -5.39 61.80 61.49
N ALA A 609 -6.46 61.05 61.18
CA ALA A 609 -7.83 61.42 60.95
C ALA A 609 -8.25 62.82 60.53
N GLU A 610 -8.34 63.08 59.24
CA GLU A 610 -9.28 64.04 58.68
C GLU A 610 -10.47 63.34 58.04
N LYS A 611 -11.69 63.63 58.57
CA LYS A 611 -12.95 62.97 58.17
C LYS A 611 -13.36 63.08 56.71
N GLU A 612 -12.83 64.07 55.98
CA GLU A 612 -13.17 64.28 54.56
C GLU A 612 -12.42 63.36 53.61
N GLN A 613 -11.16 63.04 53.88
CA GLN A 613 -10.39 62.14 53.02
C GLN A 613 -10.87 60.67 53.05
N THR A 614 -11.33 60.25 54.20
CA THR A 614 -11.92 58.88 54.41
C THR A 614 -13.25 58.74 53.65
N LYS A 615 -13.99 59.81 53.45
CA LYS A 615 -15.29 59.80 52.75
C LYS A 615 -15.09 59.76 51.22
N LEU A 616 -14.05 60.40 50.70
CA LEU A 616 -13.66 60.37 49.30
C LEU A 616 -13.11 58.99 48.93
N ALA A 617 -12.25 58.40 49.74
CA ALA A 617 -11.69 57.03 49.49
C ALA A 617 -12.73 55.93 49.48
N ARG A 618 -13.77 56.03 50.39
CA ARG A 618 -14.91 55.09 50.39
C ARG A 618 -15.78 55.22 49.15
N LYS A 619 -16.02 56.41 48.67
CA LYS A 619 -16.84 56.67 47.49
C LYS A 619 -16.17 56.17 46.18
N ALA A 620 -14.87 56.31 46.04
CA ALA A 620 -14.10 55.77 44.94
C ALA A 620 -14.06 54.23 44.92
N LEU A 621 -14.06 53.59 46.10
CA LEU A 621 -14.09 52.13 46.19
C LEU A 621 -15.49 51.57 45.86
N GLU A 622 -16.54 52.28 46.20
CA GLU A 622 -17.93 51.92 45.93
C GLU A 622 -18.27 52.07 44.44
N GLU A 623 -17.75 53.08 43.77
CA GLU A 623 -17.85 53.29 42.33
C GLU A 623 -17.08 52.20 41.52
N PHE A 624 -15.89 51.76 41.98
CA PHE A 624 -15.13 50.69 41.38
C PHE A 624 -15.81 49.32 41.54
N LYS A 625 -16.38 49.06 42.71
CA LYS A 625 -17.12 47.83 43.01
C LYS A 625 -18.37 47.67 42.13
N ASN A 626 -19.06 48.78 41.85
CA ASN A 626 -20.25 48.79 40.98
C ASN A 626 -19.91 48.65 39.48
N SER A 627 -18.72 49.05 39.03
CA SER A 627 -18.29 48.89 37.63
C SER A 627 -17.90 47.42 37.30
N VAL A 628 -17.41 46.68 38.32
CA VAL A 628 -17.05 45.26 38.15
C VAL A 628 -18.30 44.36 38.21
N MET A 629 -19.34 44.72 38.93
CA MET A 629 -20.58 43.91 39.01
C MET A 629 -21.52 44.08 37.81
N ALA A 630 -21.40 45.11 37.00
CA ALA A 630 -22.24 45.34 35.82
C ALA A 630 -21.93 44.39 34.65
N THR A 631 -20.75 43.69 34.67
CA THR A 631 -20.33 42.75 33.61
C THR A 631 -20.89 41.34 33.77
N GLU A 632 -21.36 40.96 34.98
CA GLU A 632 -21.91 39.60 35.22
C GLU A 632 -23.35 39.38 34.73
N GLU A 633 -24.16 40.46 34.60
CA GLU A 633 -25.56 40.34 34.13
C GLU A 633 -25.73 40.14 32.61
N GLU A 634 -24.76 40.51 31.78
CA GLU A 634 -24.86 40.29 30.34
C GLU A 634 -24.51 38.85 29.93
N ASP A 635 -23.58 38.17 30.61
CA ASP A 635 -23.19 36.78 30.33
C ASP A 635 -24.31 35.80 30.67
N ASP A 636 -25.09 36.03 31.72
CA ASP A 636 -26.23 35.22 32.12
C ASP A 636 -27.40 35.30 31.11
N LYS A 637 -27.59 36.41 30.43
CA LYS A 637 -28.60 36.59 29.38
C LYS A 637 -28.21 35.87 28.08
N ILE A 638 -26.91 35.79 27.75
CA ILE A 638 -26.36 35.07 26.59
C ILE A 638 -26.45 33.56 26.86
N ALA A 639 -26.08 33.08 28.03
CA ALA A 639 -26.15 31.68 28.42
C ALA A 639 -27.60 31.13 28.39
N ARG A 640 -28.58 31.90 28.85
CA ARG A 640 -30.01 31.53 28.77
C ARG A 640 -30.57 31.51 27.34
N LYS A 641 -30.11 32.41 26.46
CA LYS A 641 -30.45 32.37 25.01
C LYS A 641 -29.86 31.15 24.32
N MET A 642 -28.61 30.77 24.62
CA MET A 642 -27.95 29.58 24.06
C MET A 642 -28.58 28.27 24.53
N ALA A 643 -28.97 28.16 25.80
CA ALA A 643 -29.69 27.01 26.32
C ALA A 643 -31.05 26.80 25.63
N LYS A 644 -31.79 27.89 25.36
CA LYS A 644 -33.06 27.86 24.60
C LYS A 644 -32.88 27.45 23.15
N LEU A 645 -31.76 27.82 22.49
CA LEU A 645 -31.45 27.39 21.13
C LEU A 645 -31.06 25.91 21.07
N LYS A 646 -30.33 25.39 22.07
CA LYS A 646 -30.03 23.95 22.20
C LYS A 646 -31.30 23.13 22.37
N GLU A 647 -32.16 23.53 23.28
CA GLU A 647 -33.43 22.85 23.56
C GLU A 647 -34.36 22.85 22.33
N ARG A 648 -34.36 23.94 21.53
CA ARG A 648 -35.13 24.04 20.28
C ARG A 648 -34.57 23.15 19.18
N ASN A 649 -33.25 22.94 19.12
CA ASN A 649 -32.60 22.03 18.19
C ASN A 649 -32.79 20.55 18.58
N GLU A 650 -32.75 20.25 19.87
CA GLU A 650 -33.05 18.89 20.37
C GLU A 650 -34.52 18.52 20.13
N ARG A 651 -35.42 19.45 20.33
CA ARG A 651 -36.85 19.26 19.99
C ARG A 651 -37.08 19.10 18.47
N LYS A 652 -36.27 19.75 17.62
CA LYS A 652 -36.29 19.50 16.16
C LYS A 652 -35.74 18.13 15.80
N LYS A 653 -34.62 17.67 16.40
CA LYS A 653 -34.08 16.31 16.22
C LYS A 653 -35.02 15.23 16.75
N GLN A 654 -35.73 15.47 17.86
CA GLN A 654 -36.78 14.54 18.35
C GLN A 654 -38.01 14.53 17.46
N LYS A 655 -38.43 15.67 16.90
CA LYS A 655 -39.55 15.69 15.93
C LYS A 655 -39.20 15.01 14.62
N GLN A 656 -37.95 15.04 14.15
CA GLN A 656 -37.52 14.28 12.95
C GLN A 656 -37.38 12.77 13.21
N LYS A 657 -37.10 12.33 14.46
CA LYS A 657 -37.14 10.91 14.84
C LYS A 657 -38.54 10.37 15.04
N VAL A 658 -39.52 11.21 15.32
CA VAL A 658 -40.93 10.82 15.56
C VAL A 658 -41.74 10.72 14.24
N THR A 659 -41.26 11.29 13.13
CA THR A 659 -41.93 11.20 11.81
C THR A 659 -41.61 9.97 11.00
N ALA A 660 -40.85 9.01 11.53
CA ALA A 660 -40.52 7.73 10.86
C ALA A 660 -41.21 6.51 11.51
N GLN A 661 -42.27 6.69 12.26
CA GLN A 661 -43.14 5.58 12.66
C GLN A 661 -44.38 5.56 11.76
N PRO A 662 -44.75 4.41 11.18
CA PRO A 662 -45.98 4.31 10.37
C PRO A 662 -47.19 4.53 11.28
N ILE A 663 -48.04 5.45 10.87
CA ILE A 663 -49.35 5.71 11.45
C ILE A 663 -50.17 4.44 11.27
N PHE A 664 -50.41 3.67 12.32
CA PHE A 664 -51.39 2.60 12.34
C PHE A 664 -52.80 3.22 12.32
N ASN A 665 -53.41 3.26 11.15
CA ASN A 665 -54.84 3.39 11.03
C ASN A 665 -55.50 2.12 11.61
N LYS A 666 -56.41 2.26 12.51
CA LYS A 666 -57.34 1.17 12.91
C LYS A 666 -58.25 0.84 11.72
N GLU A 667 -57.76 0.01 10.84
CA GLU A 667 -58.58 -0.56 9.76
C GLU A 667 -59.45 -1.66 10.37
N VAL A 668 -60.74 -1.65 10.03
CA VAL A 668 -61.72 -2.66 10.46
C VAL A 668 -61.33 -3.98 9.77
N ILE A 669 -61.24 -5.06 10.55
CA ILE A 669 -60.93 -6.40 10.07
C ILE A 669 -62.20 -7.02 9.49
N GLU A 670 -62.15 -7.49 8.24
CA GLU A 670 -63.24 -8.14 7.55
C GLU A 670 -62.94 -9.60 7.22
N VAL A 671 -63.97 -10.39 6.91
CA VAL A 671 -63.80 -11.78 6.49
C VAL A 671 -63.03 -11.84 5.16
N GLY A 672 -61.97 -12.65 5.13
CA GLY A 672 -61.03 -12.75 4.02
C GLY A 672 -59.77 -11.92 4.17
N ASP A 673 -59.64 -11.09 5.23
CA ASP A 673 -58.44 -10.34 5.48
C ASP A 673 -57.31 -11.22 6.02
N ASN A 674 -56.07 -10.88 5.65
CA ASN A 674 -54.88 -11.51 6.26
C ASN A 674 -54.55 -10.79 7.54
N VAL A 675 -54.48 -11.55 8.63
CA VAL A 675 -54.23 -11.06 9.99
C VAL A 675 -53.16 -11.86 10.70
N ARG A 676 -52.47 -11.26 11.66
CA ARG A 676 -51.57 -11.97 12.55
C ARG A 676 -51.91 -11.67 14.01
N LEU A 677 -51.50 -12.55 14.90
CA LEU A 677 -51.54 -12.32 16.36
C LEU A 677 -50.45 -11.33 16.72
N LYS A 678 -50.80 -10.32 17.54
CA LYS A 678 -49.83 -9.36 18.09
C LYS A 678 -48.69 -10.10 18.80
N GLY A 679 -47.45 -9.91 18.33
CA GLY A 679 -46.29 -10.56 18.93
C GLY A 679 -45.91 -11.91 18.31
N GLN A 680 -46.62 -12.41 17.29
CA GLN A 680 -46.28 -13.62 16.55
C GLN A 680 -46.03 -13.33 15.08
N VAL A 681 -45.15 -14.13 14.43
CA VAL A 681 -44.76 -13.97 13.02
C VAL A 681 -45.74 -14.66 12.04
N SER A 682 -46.54 -15.62 12.52
CA SER A 682 -47.42 -16.40 11.67
C SER A 682 -48.65 -15.60 11.24
N ALA A 683 -48.83 -15.43 9.95
CA ALA A 683 -50.03 -14.80 9.36
C ALA A 683 -51.11 -15.84 9.04
N GLY A 684 -52.39 -15.49 9.26
CA GLY A 684 -53.57 -16.31 8.98
C GLY A 684 -54.63 -15.50 8.24
N THR A 685 -55.64 -16.19 7.68
CA THR A 685 -56.79 -15.57 6.98
C THR A 685 -58.02 -15.66 7.84
N VAL A 686 -58.75 -14.54 7.99
CA VAL A 686 -60.02 -14.51 8.71
C VAL A 686 -61.09 -15.27 7.93
N MET A 687 -61.61 -16.33 8.50
CA MET A 687 -62.64 -17.17 7.86
C MET A 687 -64.09 -16.73 8.24
N GLU A 688 -64.30 -16.31 9.51
CA GLU A 688 -65.57 -15.93 10.03
C GLU A 688 -65.44 -14.93 11.20
N LEU A 689 -66.37 -13.99 11.34
CA LEU A 689 -66.41 -13.02 12.42
C LEU A 689 -67.62 -13.30 13.31
N GLN A 690 -67.39 -13.60 14.58
CA GLN A 690 -68.44 -13.86 15.61
C GLN A 690 -68.40 -12.80 16.73
N GLY A 691 -69.04 -11.68 16.52
CA GLY A 691 -69.10 -10.58 17.46
C GLY A 691 -67.70 -9.97 17.75
N LYS A 692 -67.14 -10.18 18.95
CA LYS A 692 -65.84 -9.70 19.37
C LYS A 692 -64.70 -10.70 19.11
N GLN A 693 -64.95 -11.81 18.42
CA GLN A 693 -64.00 -12.88 18.11
C GLN A 693 -63.99 -13.16 16.60
N ALA A 694 -62.85 -13.61 16.08
CA ALA A 694 -62.68 -14.02 14.72
C ALA A 694 -62.14 -15.46 14.66
N VAL A 695 -62.66 -16.26 13.75
CA VAL A 695 -62.03 -17.56 13.42
C VAL A 695 -61.00 -17.31 12.30
N VAL A 696 -59.74 -17.56 12.65
CA VAL A 696 -58.64 -17.34 11.77
C VAL A 696 -57.95 -18.68 11.44
N ALA A 697 -57.71 -18.90 10.14
CA ALA A 697 -56.97 -20.08 9.67
C ALA A 697 -55.49 -19.73 9.56
N PHE A 698 -54.66 -20.32 10.39
CA PHE A 698 -53.20 -20.30 10.33
C PHE A 698 -52.70 -21.57 9.65
N GLY A 699 -52.56 -21.54 8.33
CA GLY A 699 -52.30 -22.74 7.55
C GLY A 699 -53.42 -23.77 7.66
N MET A 700 -53.18 -24.98 8.15
CA MET A 700 -54.17 -26.03 8.35
C MET A 700 -54.94 -25.97 9.68
N ILE A 701 -54.56 -25.07 10.57
CA ILE A 701 -55.14 -24.97 11.94
C ILE A 701 -56.10 -23.81 12.01
N LYS A 702 -57.37 -24.04 12.43
CA LYS A 702 -58.36 -23.01 12.67
C LYS A 702 -58.35 -22.66 14.15
N SER A 703 -58.20 -21.38 14.47
CA SER A 703 -58.19 -20.87 15.87
C SER A 703 -59.16 -19.72 16.00
N THR A 704 -59.91 -19.69 17.13
CA THR A 704 -60.82 -18.58 17.48
C THR A 704 -60.05 -17.60 18.36
N VAL A 705 -59.91 -16.35 17.87
CA VAL A 705 -59.06 -15.32 18.50
C VAL A 705 -59.85 -14.02 18.69
N LYS A 706 -59.60 -13.28 19.75
CA LYS A 706 -60.24 -11.97 19.99
C LYS A 706 -59.74 -10.94 18.98
N LEU A 707 -60.62 -10.11 18.43
CA LEU A 707 -60.28 -9.07 17.42
C LEU A 707 -59.23 -8.06 17.91
N GLU A 708 -59.17 -7.80 19.20
CA GLU A 708 -58.21 -6.91 19.84
C GLU A 708 -56.76 -7.46 19.76
N GLN A 709 -56.56 -8.75 19.58
CA GLN A 709 -55.27 -9.45 19.49
C GLN A 709 -54.78 -9.64 18.08
N LEU A 710 -55.58 -9.25 17.09
CA LEU A 710 -55.30 -9.37 15.66
C LEU A 710 -54.83 -8.03 15.08
N GLU A 711 -53.94 -8.04 14.16
CA GLU A 711 -53.53 -6.90 13.34
C GLU A 711 -53.60 -7.29 11.86
N LYS A 712 -54.12 -6.38 11.00
CA LYS A 712 -54.23 -6.60 9.57
C LYS A 712 -52.86 -6.49 8.91
N VAL A 713 -52.53 -7.44 8.01
CA VAL A 713 -51.21 -7.51 7.36
C VAL A 713 -51.40 -7.54 5.85
N SER A 714 -50.74 -6.66 5.12
CA SER A 714 -50.83 -6.64 3.67
C SER A 714 -50.12 -7.84 3.01
N LYS A 715 -50.63 -8.30 1.82
CA LYS A 715 -49.97 -9.39 1.04
C LYS A 715 -48.48 -9.12 0.74
N GLY A 716 -48.09 -7.86 0.61
CA GLY A 716 -46.69 -7.44 0.38
C GLY A 716 -45.82 -7.57 1.60
N GLN A 717 -46.38 -7.40 2.84
CA GLN A 717 -45.67 -7.60 4.09
C GLN A 717 -45.46 -9.08 4.39
N ILE A 718 -46.45 -9.92 4.09
CA ILE A 718 -46.36 -11.38 4.22
C ILE A 718 -45.26 -11.94 3.29
N LYS A 719 -45.18 -11.44 2.03
CA LYS A 719 -44.12 -11.84 1.08
C LYS A 719 -42.72 -11.41 1.52
N ARG A 720 -42.57 -10.24 2.16
CA ARG A 720 -41.28 -9.75 2.71
C ARG A 720 -40.84 -10.48 3.98
N GLU A 721 -41.78 -10.96 4.78
CA GLU A 721 -41.52 -11.71 6.02
C GLU A 721 -41.25 -13.20 5.76
N ILE A 722 -41.90 -13.79 4.74
CA ILE A 722 -41.59 -15.16 4.27
C ILE A 722 -40.19 -15.22 3.63
N GLN A 723 -39.71 -14.13 3.02
CA GLN A 723 -38.32 -14.01 2.52
C GLN A 723 -37.28 -13.86 3.63
N LYS A 724 -37.67 -13.52 4.86
CA LYS A 724 -36.77 -13.41 6.02
C LYS A 724 -36.66 -14.71 6.83
N SER A 725 -37.57 -15.64 6.68
CA SER A 725 -37.42 -16.97 7.26
C SER A 725 -36.75 -17.89 6.23
N THR A 726 -35.42 -17.86 6.22
CA THR A 726 -34.61 -18.81 5.44
C THR A 726 -34.94 -20.22 5.89
N PHE A 727 -35.64 -20.95 5.04
CA PHE A 727 -35.64 -22.40 5.07
C PHE A 727 -34.20 -22.86 4.87
N VAL A 728 -33.52 -23.24 5.94
CA VAL A 728 -32.46 -24.24 5.85
C VAL A 728 -33.19 -25.49 5.37
N SER A 729 -32.96 -25.89 4.11
CA SER A 729 -33.63 -27.07 3.57
C SER A 729 -33.27 -28.27 4.42
N SER A 730 -34.26 -29.02 4.88
CA SER A 730 -34.06 -30.24 5.65
C SER A 730 -33.12 -31.25 4.96
N GLN A 731 -33.03 -31.20 3.61
CA GLN A 731 -32.12 -32.01 2.82
C GLN A 731 -30.64 -31.76 3.09
N THR A 732 -30.23 -30.52 3.42
CA THR A 732 -28.81 -30.21 3.71
C THR A 732 -28.41 -30.68 5.11
N THR A 733 -29.33 -30.63 6.07
CA THR A 733 -29.13 -31.12 7.43
C THR A 733 -29.14 -32.64 7.46
N ASP A 734 -30.02 -33.29 6.69
CA ASP A 734 -30.10 -34.77 6.56
C ASP A 734 -28.84 -35.30 5.85
N ASN A 735 -28.34 -34.68 4.79
CA ASN A 735 -27.10 -35.07 4.12
C ASN A 735 -25.86 -34.92 5.02
N MET A 736 -25.80 -33.88 5.86
CA MET A 736 -24.72 -33.75 6.83
C MET A 736 -24.83 -34.77 7.98
N HIS A 737 -26.06 -35.09 8.39
CA HIS A 737 -26.29 -36.07 9.43
C HIS A 737 -26.00 -37.51 8.93
N GLU A 738 -26.39 -37.82 7.67
CA GLU A 738 -26.03 -39.09 7.01
C GLU A 738 -24.53 -39.24 6.78
N LYS A 739 -23.86 -38.17 6.33
CA LYS A 739 -22.40 -38.18 6.19
C LYS A 739 -21.70 -38.38 7.53
N LYS A 740 -22.21 -37.76 8.61
CA LYS A 740 -21.67 -37.91 9.96
C LYS A 740 -21.82 -39.35 10.52
N ILE A 741 -22.93 -40.03 10.19
CA ILE A 741 -23.22 -41.40 10.66
C ILE A 741 -22.42 -42.43 9.83
N ASN A 742 -22.18 -42.16 8.54
CA ASN A 742 -21.55 -43.09 7.61
C ASN A 742 -20.04 -42.90 7.42
N PHE A 743 -19.45 -41.85 8.04
CA PHE A 743 -18.03 -41.54 7.90
C PHE A 743 -17.16 -42.60 8.59
N LYS A 744 -16.32 -43.27 7.81
CA LYS A 744 -15.32 -44.21 8.31
C LYS A 744 -14.07 -43.46 8.72
N GLN A 745 -13.61 -43.65 9.94
CA GLN A 745 -12.40 -43.03 10.47
C GLN A 745 -11.09 -43.63 9.95
N GLU A 746 -11.17 -44.51 8.95
CA GLU A 746 -10.05 -45.24 8.41
C GLU A 746 -10.19 -45.41 6.89
N ILE A 747 -9.10 -45.15 6.14
CA ILE A 747 -8.99 -45.41 4.71
C ILE A 747 -7.82 -46.34 4.41
N ASP A 748 -8.03 -47.31 3.52
CA ASP A 748 -7.01 -48.26 3.06
C ASP A 748 -6.60 -47.92 1.62
N VAL A 749 -5.36 -47.46 1.45
CA VAL A 749 -4.74 -47.11 0.16
C VAL A 749 -3.62 -48.05 -0.24
N ARG A 750 -3.51 -49.23 0.40
CA ARG A 750 -2.50 -50.23 0.08
C ARG A 750 -2.73 -50.79 -1.32
N GLY A 751 -1.67 -50.89 -2.12
CA GLY A 751 -1.72 -51.39 -3.49
C GLY A 751 -2.22 -50.43 -4.54
N MET A 752 -2.61 -49.21 -4.17
CA MET A 752 -2.93 -48.12 -5.10
C MET A 752 -1.67 -47.50 -5.70
N ARG A 753 -1.78 -46.94 -6.91
CA ARG A 753 -0.73 -46.10 -7.50
C ARG A 753 -0.61 -44.79 -6.71
N GLY A 754 0.58 -44.16 -6.74
CA GLY A 754 0.86 -42.98 -5.94
C GLY A 754 -0.17 -41.83 -6.12
N ASP A 755 -0.55 -41.58 -7.36
CA ASP A 755 -1.52 -40.51 -7.71
C ASP A 755 -2.94 -40.85 -7.27
N GLU A 756 -3.37 -42.11 -7.42
CA GLU A 756 -4.69 -42.58 -7.01
C GLU A 756 -4.81 -42.60 -5.48
N ALA A 757 -3.75 -43.01 -4.78
CA ALA A 757 -3.69 -43.04 -3.33
C ALA A 757 -3.76 -41.59 -2.78
N LEU A 758 -3.03 -40.67 -3.38
CA LEU A 758 -3.03 -39.26 -2.97
C LEU A 758 -4.41 -38.61 -3.17
N GLN A 759 -5.05 -38.88 -4.31
CA GLN A 759 -6.39 -38.40 -4.59
C GLN A 759 -7.43 -38.92 -3.60
N SER A 760 -7.38 -40.25 -3.30
CA SER A 760 -8.27 -40.87 -2.33
C SER A 760 -8.08 -40.33 -0.92
N VAL A 761 -6.84 -40.11 -0.51
CA VAL A 761 -6.50 -39.49 0.77
C VAL A 761 -6.97 -38.04 0.81
N THR A 762 -6.86 -37.28 -0.28
CA THR A 762 -7.34 -35.90 -0.35
C THR A 762 -8.84 -35.82 -0.06
N TYR A 763 -9.66 -36.62 -0.74
CA TYR A 763 -11.11 -36.66 -0.50
C TYR A 763 -11.45 -37.09 0.92
N PHE A 764 -10.74 -38.10 1.43
CA PHE A 764 -10.95 -38.62 2.77
C PHE A 764 -10.64 -37.57 3.86
N ILE A 765 -9.56 -36.83 3.72
CA ILE A 765 -9.17 -35.76 4.65
C ILE A 765 -10.15 -34.58 4.59
N ASP A 766 -10.57 -34.20 3.39
CA ASP A 766 -11.58 -33.14 3.22
C ASP A 766 -12.93 -33.53 3.86
N ASP A 767 -13.37 -34.80 3.69
CA ASP A 767 -14.57 -35.31 4.36
C ASP A 767 -14.38 -35.39 5.90
N ALA A 768 -13.21 -35.80 6.39
CA ALA A 768 -12.88 -35.82 7.81
C ALA A 768 -12.98 -34.43 8.46
N ILE A 769 -12.46 -33.38 7.78
CA ILE A 769 -12.53 -32.00 8.25
C ILE A 769 -13.98 -31.49 8.22
N GLN A 770 -14.76 -31.78 7.16
CA GLN A 770 -16.17 -31.40 7.05
C GLN A 770 -17.06 -32.02 8.14
N VAL A 771 -16.78 -33.26 8.49
CA VAL A 771 -17.52 -34.01 9.52
C VAL A 771 -17.06 -33.63 10.94
N GLY A 772 -15.92 -32.96 11.08
CA GLY A 772 -15.32 -32.58 12.36
C GLY A 772 -14.74 -33.79 13.09
N ALA A 773 -14.11 -34.71 12.34
CA ALA A 773 -13.44 -35.86 12.92
C ALA A 773 -12.17 -35.44 13.66
N GLY A 774 -12.05 -35.75 14.95
CA GLY A 774 -10.87 -35.38 15.73
C GLY A 774 -9.61 -36.19 15.37
N LYS A 775 -9.78 -37.40 14.81
CA LYS A 775 -8.68 -38.32 14.48
C LYS A 775 -9.09 -39.31 13.39
N VAL A 776 -8.18 -39.54 12.42
CA VAL A 776 -8.38 -40.55 11.36
C VAL A 776 -7.09 -41.35 11.09
N ARG A 777 -7.23 -42.50 10.39
CA ARG A 777 -6.16 -43.46 10.11
C ARG A 777 -6.05 -43.69 8.60
N ILE A 778 -4.83 -43.67 8.08
CA ILE A 778 -4.54 -43.92 6.67
C ILE A 778 -3.60 -45.15 6.59
N LEU A 779 -4.08 -46.23 6.01
CA LEU A 779 -3.34 -47.49 5.85
C LEU A 779 -2.64 -47.47 4.47
N HIS A 780 -1.33 -47.31 4.45
CA HIS A 780 -0.51 -47.28 3.23
C HIS A 780 0.50 -48.41 3.13
N GLY A 781 0.62 -49.21 4.20
CA GLY A 781 1.55 -50.33 4.24
C GLY A 781 3.01 -49.94 4.53
N THR A 782 3.84 -50.96 4.74
CA THR A 782 5.27 -50.84 5.09
C THR A 782 6.23 -51.05 3.90
N GLY A 783 5.74 -51.11 2.64
CA GLY A 783 6.54 -51.42 1.44
C GLY A 783 7.75 -50.49 1.25
N THR A 784 7.98 -49.98 0.06
CA THR A 784 9.13 -49.10 -0.26
C THR A 784 9.10 -47.73 0.46
N GLY A 785 8.03 -47.43 1.20
CA GLY A 785 7.85 -46.15 1.90
C GLY A 785 7.41 -44.96 1.04
N ILE A 786 7.29 -45.12 -0.27
CA ILE A 786 6.96 -44.03 -1.22
C ILE A 786 5.56 -43.46 -0.90
N LEU A 787 4.54 -44.30 -0.71
CA LEU A 787 3.19 -43.87 -0.36
C LEU A 787 3.16 -43.11 0.97
N ARG A 788 3.87 -43.64 1.97
CA ARG A 788 4.01 -42.95 3.27
C ARG A 788 4.61 -41.55 3.14
N GLN A 789 5.64 -41.39 2.32
CA GLN A 789 6.30 -40.12 2.10
C GLN A 789 5.36 -39.14 1.38
N LEU A 790 4.74 -39.56 0.27
CA LEU A 790 3.78 -38.77 -0.48
C LEU A 790 2.60 -38.27 0.36
N ILE A 791 2.02 -39.16 1.15
CA ILE A 791 0.89 -38.84 2.04
C ILE A 791 1.32 -37.85 3.12
N ARG A 792 2.50 -38.00 3.70
CA ARG A 792 3.02 -37.09 4.72
C ARG A 792 3.37 -35.71 4.17
N ASP A 793 3.94 -35.64 2.99
CA ASP A 793 4.25 -34.37 2.33
C ASP A 793 2.94 -33.64 1.98
N TYR A 794 1.91 -34.36 1.57
CA TYR A 794 0.57 -33.82 1.37
C TYR A 794 -0.05 -33.28 2.69
N LEU A 795 -0.04 -34.08 3.76
CA LEU A 795 -0.61 -33.70 5.05
C LEU A 795 0.03 -32.46 5.67
N ARG A 796 1.30 -32.20 5.38
CA ARG A 796 1.99 -30.95 5.80
C ARG A 796 1.41 -29.69 5.16
N THR A 797 0.78 -29.82 4.01
CA THR A 797 0.23 -28.67 3.24
C THR A 797 -1.21 -28.34 3.61
N ILE A 798 -1.86 -29.14 4.47
CA ILE A 798 -3.29 -28.98 4.79
C ILE A 798 -3.46 -28.15 6.05
N PRO A 799 -4.08 -26.97 5.97
CA PRO A 799 -4.52 -26.22 7.15
C PRO A 799 -5.66 -26.99 7.84
N GLY A 800 -5.55 -27.19 9.14
CA GLY A 800 -6.50 -28.00 9.94
C GLY A 800 -5.98 -29.37 10.35
N VAL A 801 -4.81 -29.80 9.85
CA VAL A 801 -4.09 -30.98 10.38
C VAL A 801 -3.14 -30.51 11.48
N ARG A 802 -3.48 -30.85 12.72
CA ARG A 802 -2.68 -30.46 13.88
C ARG A 802 -1.38 -31.26 13.99
N ARG A 803 -1.49 -32.58 13.79
CA ARG A 803 -0.37 -33.54 13.94
C ARG A 803 -0.63 -34.79 13.14
N PHE A 804 0.43 -35.42 12.61
CA PHE A 804 0.38 -36.77 12.06
C PHE A 804 1.62 -37.57 12.51
N GLN A 805 1.39 -38.86 12.80
CA GLN A 805 2.43 -39.76 13.32
C GLN A 805 2.16 -41.20 12.90
N ASP A 806 3.16 -42.07 13.07
CA ASP A 806 2.96 -43.52 12.92
C ASP A 806 2.03 -44.07 14.00
N GLU A 807 1.26 -45.03 13.67
CA GLU A 807 0.44 -45.78 14.63
C GLU A 807 1.36 -46.58 15.59
N HIS A 808 0.83 -46.91 16.76
CA HIS A 808 1.55 -47.75 17.72
C HIS A 808 1.92 -49.11 17.12
N VAL A 809 3.12 -49.62 17.42
CA VAL A 809 3.67 -50.85 16.82
C VAL A 809 2.71 -52.07 16.94
N GLN A 810 1.93 -52.14 18.02
CA GLN A 810 0.92 -53.20 18.24
C GLN A 810 -0.30 -53.10 17.31
N PHE A 811 -0.56 -51.93 16.67
CA PHE A 811 -1.74 -51.67 15.85
C PHE A 811 -1.41 -51.37 14.38
N GLY A 812 -0.19 -51.68 13.92
CA GLY A 812 0.22 -51.57 12.52
C GLY A 812 1.46 -50.71 12.28
N GLY A 813 1.96 -50.01 13.30
CA GLY A 813 3.24 -49.25 13.28
C GLY A 813 3.42 -48.31 12.07
N ALA A 814 4.61 -48.38 11.45
CA ALA A 814 5.00 -47.53 10.32
C ALA A 814 4.20 -47.74 9.02
N GLY A 815 3.26 -48.72 8.98
CA GLY A 815 2.36 -48.96 7.84
C GLY A 815 1.07 -48.13 7.87
N ILE A 816 0.82 -47.40 8.96
CA ILE A 816 -0.37 -46.60 9.17
C ILE A 816 0.04 -45.19 9.64
N THR A 817 -0.46 -44.17 8.97
CA THR A 817 -0.33 -42.80 9.43
C THR A 817 -1.62 -42.37 10.10
N VAL A 818 -1.51 -41.91 11.33
CA VAL A 818 -2.60 -41.35 12.13
C VAL A 818 -2.55 -39.82 11.98
N VAL A 819 -3.70 -39.25 11.68
CA VAL A 819 -3.86 -37.79 11.49
C VAL A 819 -4.80 -37.24 12.57
N GLU A 820 -4.37 -36.21 13.28
CA GLU A 820 -5.16 -35.49 14.29
C GLU A 820 -5.46 -34.06 13.73
N PHE A 821 -6.71 -33.66 13.87
CA PHE A 821 -7.21 -32.35 13.42
C PHE A 821 -7.35 -31.37 14.58
N ASP A 822 -7.39 -30.06 14.26
CA ASP A 822 -7.59 -28.98 15.25
C ASP A 822 -9.00 -28.98 15.85
#